data_40a7126f3684324f57c9803599e53e7a
#
_entry.id   40a7126f3684324f57c9803599e53e7a
#
_cell.length_a   1.000
_cell.length_b   1.000
_cell.length_c   1.000
_cell.angle_alpha   90.00
_cell.angle_beta   90.00
_cell.angle_gamma   90.00
#
_symmetry.space_group_name_H-M   'P 1'
#
loop_
_entity.id
_entity.type
_entity.pdbx_description
1 polymer ?
#
loop_
_entity_poly.entity_id
_entity_poly.type
_entity_poly.pdbx_seq_one_letter_code
_entity_poly.pdbx_strand_id
1 'polypeptide(L)'
;MVTRAWFDKQYFSAMIDAASTKTLGGDVRQNRALTFYTTWVNELAAGQDALSKQKLDAFCADFDQNFDVDAYLTLYEQQESGSDSRLLAESFDYLNKVMTPAAPKGKPIKIATANTEPDVAAFYETFAQEHGEEAGSYLEFVETLTTMVRASVDAGNKPASMKKYLNALSFEDYAAALAEQRTLERVDTEDIRDEFAALVEQKKQGEAIDLEAFVQSKYEALQARYPSENLGTLDVFATTLLERMQSEDFDGSLSSLLKAVQVSVAAAPTYQTALKSLAETTVKKSDDSNAISLVIALWWLAARWVWLWLVGIVLLVIARVMNAITDKVTLARLEHAGIEEESDVLLRVNHLKQYFRSGDYINKAVDDVSFYIKKGEVFGLVGESGCGKTTTGRTIINLYDPTEGDVYFQGLRISSTQNGLPVLIRSLKNDFEEKQRQMKAALKEKTEKNPAQAAALKAEYDQKIKEMRKELKEKIRQARTNALESSVEKSKCVEKYREKRKAELTAAFEADSKTLSGQALEERRARYEQDMKVAAKDNIMTKMQMIFQDPIASINPRMTVREIIAEGLKIRGIKDEKYIDEKVYEVLDLVGLVREHADRYPHEFSGGQRQRIGIARAIVLEPDLIIADEPISALDVSIQAQVINLLNDLRNKMGLTIMFIAHNLSVVKYFSDRIGVMYYGKLVELADSDELFEHPLHPYTKSLLSAIPYPDPHHEKHRQRIEYKPLKEHDYSVNKPSLREIKPGHFINCNDEEFERYKKELGL
;
A
#
# COMPACT_ATOMS: atom_id res chain seq x y z
N MET A 1 8.48 -38.54 -15.57
CA MET A 1 7.99 -37.16 -15.46
C MET A 1 8.45 -36.58 -14.14
N VAL A 2 9.34 -35.61 -14.17
CA VAL A 2 9.82 -34.95 -12.96
C VAL A 2 8.75 -33.91 -12.58
N THR A 3 8.05 -34.12 -11.47
CA THR A 3 7.08 -33.15 -11.00
C THR A 3 7.80 -31.93 -10.42
N ARG A 4 7.19 -30.73 -10.49
CA ARG A 4 7.71 -29.50 -9.88
C ARG A 4 8.06 -29.71 -8.39
N ALA A 5 7.21 -30.43 -7.64
CA ALA A 5 7.44 -30.74 -6.24
C ALA A 5 8.68 -31.64 -6.02
N TRP A 6 8.96 -32.58 -6.92
CA TRP A 6 10.18 -33.40 -6.88
C TRP A 6 11.40 -32.55 -7.17
N PHE A 7 11.31 -31.66 -8.19
CA PHE A 7 12.38 -30.74 -8.54
C PHE A 7 12.70 -29.77 -7.40
N ASP A 8 11.69 -29.14 -6.82
CA ASP A 8 11.86 -28.22 -5.68
C ASP A 8 12.57 -28.93 -4.51
N LYS A 9 12.19 -30.16 -4.20
CA LYS A 9 12.80 -30.97 -3.15
C LYS A 9 14.27 -31.29 -3.46
N GLN A 10 14.60 -31.64 -4.70
CA GLN A 10 15.99 -31.95 -5.11
C GLN A 10 16.83 -30.68 -5.18
N TYR A 11 16.28 -29.58 -5.65
CA TYR A 11 16.94 -28.28 -5.71
C TYR A 11 17.31 -27.77 -4.30
N PHE A 12 16.36 -27.79 -3.37
CA PHE A 12 16.62 -27.39 -2.00
C PHE A 12 17.61 -28.33 -1.29
N SER A 13 17.55 -29.62 -1.56
CA SER A 13 18.52 -30.58 -1.06
C SER A 13 19.93 -30.29 -1.60
N ALA A 14 20.05 -30.02 -2.90
CA ALA A 14 21.32 -29.67 -3.53
C ALA A 14 21.86 -28.31 -3.04
N MET A 15 21.00 -27.33 -2.79
CA MET A 15 21.37 -26.04 -2.16
C MET A 15 21.84 -26.20 -0.72
N ILE A 16 21.15 -27.01 0.08
CA ILE A 16 21.53 -27.30 1.48
C ILE A 16 22.87 -28.05 1.50
N ASP A 17 23.06 -29.00 0.60
CA ASP A 17 24.32 -29.73 0.45
C ASP A 17 25.46 -28.80 -0.02
N ALA A 18 25.22 -27.89 -0.95
CA ALA A 18 26.21 -26.88 -1.39
C ALA A 18 26.53 -25.87 -0.27
N ALA A 19 25.57 -25.50 0.56
CA ALA A 19 25.77 -24.62 1.71
C ALA A 19 26.49 -25.30 2.89
N SER A 20 26.28 -26.61 3.07
CA SER A 20 26.94 -27.41 4.12
C SER A 20 28.38 -27.82 3.80
N THR A 21 28.84 -27.66 2.55
CA THR A 21 30.19 -28.02 2.09
C THR A 21 31.31 -27.09 2.57
N LYS A 22 31.08 -26.22 3.52
CA LYS A 22 32.18 -25.49 4.18
C LYS A 22 33.10 -26.37 5.02
N THR A 23 32.81 -27.67 5.19
CA THR A 23 33.52 -28.54 6.14
C THR A 23 34.15 -29.82 5.59
N LEU A 24 33.91 -30.23 4.34
CA LEU A 24 34.48 -31.50 3.84
C LEU A 24 34.72 -31.48 2.32
N GLY A 25 35.94 -31.65 1.94
CA GLY A 25 36.52 -31.96 0.59
C GLY A 25 35.64 -31.66 -0.64
N GLY A 26 35.89 -30.50 -1.30
CA GLY A 26 34.99 -29.86 -2.27
C GLY A 26 34.66 -30.65 -3.56
N ASP A 27 35.50 -31.60 -4.02
CA ASP A 27 35.44 -32.09 -5.39
C ASP A 27 34.28 -33.05 -5.69
N VAL A 28 33.90 -33.92 -4.76
CA VAL A 28 32.87 -34.94 -5.01
C VAL A 28 31.46 -34.37 -5.04
N ARG A 29 31.19 -33.31 -4.27
CA ARG A 29 29.85 -32.69 -4.17
C ARG A 29 29.62 -31.66 -5.27
N GLN A 30 30.66 -30.96 -5.71
CA GLN A 30 30.62 -30.07 -6.87
C GLN A 30 30.26 -30.84 -8.14
N ASN A 31 30.85 -32.00 -8.35
CA ASN A 31 30.55 -32.88 -9.47
C ASN A 31 29.10 -33.40 -9.43
N ARG A 32 28.54 -33.69 -8.26
CA ARG A 32 27.13 -34.10 -8.14
C ARG A 32 26.16 -32.97 -8.47
N ALA A 33 26.40 -31.75 -8.01
CA ALA A 33 25.55 -30.59 -8.33
C ALA A 33 25.63 -30.25 -9.83
N LEU A 34 26.82 -30.33 -10.43
CA LEU A 34 27.02 -30.10 -11.86
C LEU A 34 26.38 -31.21 -12.71
N THR A 35 26.50 -32.48 -12.31
CA THR A 35 25.86 -33.62 -12.96
C THR A 35 24.34 -33.50 -12.87
N PHE A 36 23.82 -33.16 -11.71
CA PHE A 36 22.38 -32.93 -11.52
C PHE A 36 21.88 -31.80 -12.41
N TYR A 37 22.59 -30.68 -12.46
CA TYR A 37 22.25 -29.52 -13.29
C TYR A 37 22.25 -29.89 -14.78
N THR A 38 23.31 -30.59 -15.26
CA THR A 38 23.43 -30.98 -16.68
C THR A 38 22.34 -31.98 -17.08
N THR A 39 22.03 -32.93 -16.22
CA THR A 39 20.96 -33.91 -16.46
C THR A 39 19.60 -33.25 -16.51
N TRP A 40 19.36 -32.34 -15.56
CA TRP A 40 18.08 -31.63 -15.47
C TRP A 40 17.85 -30.65 -16.63
N VAL A 41 18.89 -29.90 -17.06
CA VAL A 41 18.79 -29.01 -18.23
C VAL A 41 18.51 -29.80 -19.50
N ASN A 42 19.14 -30.97 -19.66
CA ASN A 42 18.90 -31.84 -20.82
C ASN A 42 17.48 -32.44 -20.79
N GLU A 43 16.97 -32.84 -19.62
CA GLU A 43 15.61 -33.36 -19.48
C GLU A 43 14.55 -32.26 -19.69
N LEU A 44 14.80 -31.03 -19.22
CA LEU A 44 13.94 -29.89 -19.47
C LEU A 44 13.93 -29.52 -20.96
N ALA A 45 15.07 -29.47 -21.62
CA ALA A 45 15.15 -29.14 -23.03
C ALA A 45 14.42 -30.18 -23.91
N ALA A 46 14.45 -31.46 -23.50
CA ALA A 46 13.77 -32.55 -24.20
C ALA A 46 12.23 -32.56 -23.94
N GLY A 47 11.76 -32.02 -22.84
CA GLY A 47 10.35 -32.07 -22.41
C GLY A 47 9.57 -30.73 -22.50
N GLN A 48 10.26 -29.64 -22.78
CA GLN A 48 9.70 -28.29 -22.68
C GLN A 48 8.56 -28.07 -23.68
N ASP A 49 8.72 -28.51 -24.92
CA ASP A 49 7.71 -28.34 -25.97
C ASP A 49 6.41 -29.11 -25.67
N ALA A 50 6.53 -30.34 -25.19
CA ALA A 50 5.37 -31.16 -24.87
C ALA A 50 4.61 -30.67 -23.64
N LEU A 51 5.31 -30.15 -22.62
CA LEU A 51 4.72 -29.63 -21.42
C LEU A 51 4.02 -28.26 -21.65
N SER A 52 4.65 -27.40 -22.44
CA SER A 52 4.10 -26.11 -22.85
C SER A 52 2.85 -26.31 -23.72
N LYS A 53 2.87 -27.27 -24.63
CA LYS A 53 1.70 -27.58 -25.44
C LYS A 53 0.54 -28.13 -24.61
N GLN A 54 0.80 -29.06 -23.68
CA GLN A 54 -0.27 -29.58 -22.79
C GLN A 54 -0.91 -28.50 -21.93
N LYS A 55 -0.15 -27.51 -21.47
CA LYS A 55 -0.67 -26.38 -20.70
C LYS A 55 -1.43 -25.40 -21.58
N LEU A 56 -0.96 -25.15 -22.81
CA LEU A 56 -1.68 -24.33 -23.77
C LEU A 56 -3.02 -24.96 -24.15
N ASP A 57 -3.06 -26.28 -24.38
CA ASP A 57 -4.29 -27.00 -24.64
C ASP A 57 -5.29 -26.88 -23.47
N ALA A 58 -4.82 -27.02 -22.22
CA ALA A 58 -5.63 -26.84 -21.01
C ALA A 58 -6.14 -25.42 -20.86
N PHE A 59 -5.34 -24.43 -21.23
CA PHE A 59 -5.68 -23.04 -21.18
C PHE A 59 -6.70 -22.65 -22.25
N CYS A 60 -6.59 -23.17 -23.48
CA CYS A 60 -7.59 -22.98 -24.51
C CYS A 60 -8.96 -23.59 -24.11
N ALA A 61 -8.93 -24.74 -23.42
CA ALA A 61 -10.16 -25.37 -22.90
C ALA A 61 -10.80 -24.53 -21.76
N ASP A 62 -10.01 -23.91 -20.91
CA ASP A 62 -10.48 -23.02 -19.84
C ASP A 62 -11.07 -21.72 -20.42
N PHE A 63 -10.44 -21.17 -21.45
CA PHE A 63 -10.95 -20.01 -22.18
C PHE A 63 -12.35 -20.29 -22.75
N ASP A 64 -12.57 -21.46 -23.34
CA ASP A 64 -13.87 -21.83 -23.91
C ASP A 64 -15.00 -21.90 -22.90
N GLN A 65 -14.68 -22.22 -21.63
CA GLN A 65 -15.67 -22.37 -20.57
C GLN A 65 -15.89 -21.10 -19.74
N ASN A 66 -14.84 -20.31 -19.51
CA ASN A 66 -14.82 -19.28 -18.45
C ASN A 66 -14.59 -17.86 -18.95
N PHE A 67 -14.25 -17.65 -20.23
CA PHE A 67 -14.01 -16.31 -20.75
C PHE A 67 -15.30 -15.51 -20.94
N ASP A 68 -15.41 -14.38 -20.25
CA ASP A 68 -16.57 -13.47 -20.38
C ASP A 68 -16.43 -12.57 -21.62
N VAL A 69 -17.07 -13.04 -22.70
CA VAL A 69 -17.07 -12.41 -24.02
C VAL A 69 -17.74 -11.03 -23.99
N ASP A 70 -18.85 -10.88 -23.24
CA ASP A 70 -19.61 -9.62 -23.23
C ASP A 70 -18.86 -8.55 -22.41
N ALA A 71 -18.22 -8.95 -21.30
CA ALA A 71 -17.35 -8.05 -20.55
C ALA A 71 -16.15 -7.57 -21.37
N TYR A 72 -15.53 -8.46 -22.13
CA TYR A 72 -14.40 -8.09 -22.98
C TYR A 72 -14.81 -7.11 -24.09
N LEU A 73 -15.91 -7.36 -24.78
CA LEU A 73 -16.36 -6.46 -25.86
C LEU A 73 -16.75 -5.07 -25.32
N THR A 74 -17.32 -5.01 -24.10
CA THR A 74 -17.62 -3.73 -23.44
C THR A 74 -16.34 -2.95 -23.13
N LEU A 75 -15.28 -3.64 -22.65
CA LEU A 75 -13.97 -3.01 -22.43
C LEU A 75 -13.29 -2.57 -23.73
N TYR A 76 -13.39 -3.38 -24.78
CA TYR A 76 -12.83 -3.06 -26.10
C TYR A 76 -13.44 -1.77 -26.66
N GLU A 77 -14.75 -1.56 -26.53
CA GLU A 77 -15.44 -0.34 -26.97
C GLU A 77 -15.10 0.90 -26.13
N GLN A 78 -14.72 0.72 -24.85
CA GLN A 78 -14.41 1.84 -23.94
C GLN A 78 -12.96 2.35 -24.04
N GLN A 79 -12.04 1.61 -24.63
CA GLN A 79 -10.59 1.89 -24.58
C GLN A 79 -10.08 2.95 -25.58
N GLU A 80 -10.91 3.54 -26.42
CA GLU A 80 -10.46 4.53 -27.41
C GLU A 80 -9.99 5.89 -26.85
N SER A 81 -10.07 6.16 -25.54
CA SER A 81 -9.92 7.54 -25.04
C SER A 81 -8.88 7.83 -23.95
N GLY A 82 -8.01 6.88 -23.54
CA GLY A 82 -7.21 7.07 -22.33
C GLY A 82 -5.69 6.83 -22.40
N SER A 83 -5.10 6.47 -23.54
CA SER A 83 -3.72 5.95 -23.62
C SER A 83 -2.58 6.99 -23.59
N ASP A 84 -2.81 8.21 -24.03
CA ASP A 84 -1.75 9.19 -24.35
C ASP A 84 -0.89 9.64 -23.16
N SER A 85 -1.49 9.90 -22.00
CA SER A 85 -0.76 10.39 -20.82
C SER A 85 0.15 9.32 -20.19
N ARG A 86 -0.20 8.05 -20.35
CA ARG A 86 0.56 6.93 -19.79
C ARG A 86 1.78 6.62 -20.65
N LEU A 87 1.63 6.59 -21.98
CA LEU A 87 2.73 6.39 -22.92
C LEU A 87 3.79 7.48 -22.76
N LEU A 88 3.37 8.74 -22.61
CA LEU A 88 4.27 9.86 -22.31
C LEU A 88 5.06 9.62 -21.01
N ALA A 89 4.38 9.25 -19.92
CA ALA A 89 5.04 9.02 -18.63
C ALA A 89 6.07 7.88 -18.69
N GLU A 90 5.75 6.78 -19.38
CA GLU A 90 6.67 5.65 -19.55
C GLU A 90 7.87 5.99 -20.42
N SER A 91 7.66 6.77 -21.49
CA SER A 91 8.73 7.24 -22.36
C SER A 91 9.69 8.19 -21.62
N PHE A 92 9.18 9.11 -20.81
CA PHE A 92 10.00 9.97 -19.97
C PHE A 92 10.77 9.21 -18.90
N ASP A 93 10.19 8.19 -18.28
CA ASP A 93 10.89 7.36 -17.32
C ASP A 93 12.09 6.63 -17.95
N TYR A 94 11.92 6.12 -19.17
CA TYR A 94 13.01 5.51 -19.94
C TYR A 94 14.13 6.51 -20.25
N LEU A 95 13.79 7.69 -20.79
CA LEU A 95 14.76 8.72 -21.14
C LEU A 95 15.54 9.21 -19.91
N ASN A 96 14.87 9.40 -18.79
CA ASN A 96 15.49 9.75 -17.52
C ASN A 96 16.46 8.66 -17.04
N LYS A 97 16.06 7.39 -17.13
CA LYS A 97 16.88 6.24 -16.71
C LYS A 97 18.15 6.11 -17.57
N VAL A 98 18.05 6.33 -18.87
CA VAL A 98 19.19 6.23 -19.79
C VAL A 98 20.15 7.40 -19.63
N MET A 99 19.62 8.62 -19.41
CA MET A 99 20.43 9.85 -19.28
C MET A 99 21.07 10.04 -17.89
N THR A 100 20.70 9.18 -16.91
CA THR A 100 21.30 9.21 -15.58
C THR A 100 22.74 8.68 -15.63
N PRO A 101 23.75 9.45 -15.18
CA PRO A 101 25.11 8.95 -15.10
C PRO A 101 25.19 7.76 -14.13
N ALA A 102 25.94 6.72 -14.48
CA ALA A 102 26.22 5.63 -13.56
C ALA A 102 26.91 6.19 -12.30
N ALA A 103 26.34 5.94 -11.12
CA ALA A 103 26.89 6.41 -9.86
C ALA A 103 28.29 5.84 -9.63
N PRO A 104 29.30 6.66 -9.31
CA PRO A 104 30.58 6.16 -8.87
C PRO A 104 30.39 5.40 -7.54
N LYS A 105 31.04 4.23 -7.43
CA LYS A 105 30.97 3.40 -6.21
C LYS A 105 31.34 4.25 -4.98
N GLY A 106 30.37 4.56 -4.13
CA GLY A 106 30.63 5.07 -2.77
C GLY A 106 29.96 6.37 -2.32
N LYS A 107 29.22 7.12 -3.16
CA LYS A 107 28.41 8.27 -2.71
C LYS A 107 27.08 8.34 -3.46
N PRO A 108 25.95 8.56 -2.77
CA PRO A 108 24.70 8.81 -3.48
C PRO A 108 24.80 10.13 -4.21
N ILE A 109 24.78 10.09 -5.53
CA ILE A 109 24.66 11.27 -6.37
C ILE A 109 23.22 11.78 -6.19
N LYS A 110 23.07 13.05 -5.80
CA LYS A 110 21.80 13.75 -5.88
C LYS A 110 21.47 13.90 -7.37
N ILE A 111 20.63 13.01 -7.87
CA ILE A 111 20.07 13.11 -9.20
C ILE A 111 19.13 14.30 -9.19
N ALA A 112 19.42 15.30 -9.98
CA ALA A 112 18.47 16.33 -10.30
C ALA A 112 17.46 15.72 -11.28
N THR A 113 16.40 15.13 -10.77
CA THR A 113 15.26 14.55 -11.53
C THR A 113 14.40 15.63 -12.20
N ALA A 114 14.87 16.87 -12.27
CA ALA A 114 13.98 18.00 -12.50
C ALA A 114 14.00 18.57 -13.93
N ASN A 115 14.80 18.10 -14.87
CA ASN A 115 15.03 18.92 -16.05
C ASN A 115 14.98 18.21 -17.42
N THR A 116 14.43 16.99 -17.52
CA THR A 116 14.28 16.34 -18.84
C THR A 116 12.96 16.71 -19.51
N GLU A 117 11.85 16.70 -18.77
CA GLU A 117 10.55 17.08 -19.30
C GLU A 117 10.46 18.53 -19.81
N PRO A 118 10.87 19.54 -19.03
CA PRO A 118 10.81 20.93 -19.50
C PRO A 118 11.70 21.21 -20.72
N ASP A 119 12.86 20.58 -20.78
CA ASP A 119 13.78 20.78 -21.91
C ASP A 119 13.26 20.12 -23.19
N VAL A 120 12.62 18.95 -23.09
CA VAL A 120 12.02 18.25 -24.24
C VAL A 120 10.79 18.98 -24.74
N ALA A 121 9.90 19.42 -23.85
CA ALA A 121 8.71 20.17 -24.22
C ALA A 121 9.05 21.51 -24.87
N ALA A 122 9.99 22.27 -24.30
CA ALA A 122 10.43 23.55 -24.87
C ALA A 122 11.12 23.37 -26.22
N PHE A 123 11.87 22.30 -26.41
CA PHE A 123 12.45 21.95 -27.71
C PHE A 123 11.36 21.62 -28.74
N TYR A 124 10.38 20.79 -28.35
CA TYR A 124 9.28 20.43 -29.23
C TYR A 124 8.46 21.64 -29.69
N GLU A 125 8.16 22.59 -28.81
CA GLU A 125 7.43 23.80 -29.17
C GLU A 125 8.12 24.57 -30.32
N THR A 126 9.46 24.69 -30.23
CA THR A 126 10.25 25.34 -31.30
C THR A 126 10.32 24.48 -32.55
N PHE A 127 10.53 23.18 -32.37
CA PHE A 127 10.64 22.20 -33.44
C PHE A 127 9.33 22.08 -34.23
N ALA A 128 8.17 22.07 -33.54
CA ALA A 128 6.86 22.05 -34.19
C ALA A 128 6.52 23.36 -34.89
N GLN A 129 7.03 24.52 -34.41
CA GLN A 129 6.89 25.80 -35.14
C GLN A 129 7.70 25.83 -36.45
N GLU A 130 8.86 25.16 -36.48
CA GLU A 130 9.72 25.11 -37.66
C GLU A 130 9.23 24.10 -38.72
N HIS A 131 8.64 22.97 -38.29
CA HIS A 131 8.32 21.85 -39.19
C HIS A 131 6.80 21.58 -39.36
N GLY A 132 5.94 22.28 -38.63
CA GLY A 132 4.47 22.20 -38.77
C GLY A 132 3.92 20.80 -38.47
N GLU A 133 3.00 20.33 -39.30
CA GLU A 133 2.35 19.02 -39.15
C GLU A 133 3.31 17.82 -39.31
N GLU A 134 4.48 18.04 -39.95
CA GLU A 134 5.49 16.98 -40.11
C GLU A 134 6.24 16.65 -38.79
N ALA A 135 6.17 17.55 -37.81
CA ALA A 135 6.70 17.25 -36.46
C ALA A 135 5.89 16.22 -35.67
N GLY A 136 4.65 15.94 -36.07
CA GLY A 136 3.72 15.08 -35.38
C GLY A 136 3.18 15.69 -34.07
N SER A 137 2.38 14.94 -33.34
CA SER A 137 1.91 15.34 -32.01
C SER A 137 3.05 15.28 -30.98
N TYR A 138 2.87 15.93 -29.82
CA TYR A 138 3.87 15.87 -28.71
C TYR A 138 4.10 14.44 -28.20
N LEU A 139 3.06 13.62 -28.17
CA LEU A 139 3.16 12.20 -27.83
C LEU A 139 4.04 11.47 -28.84
N GLU A 140 3.71 11.54 -30.15
CA GLU A 140 4.50 10.93 -31.22
C GLU A 140 5.96 11.40 -31.18
N PHE A 141 6.21 12.69 -30.90
CA PHE A 141 7.56 13.22 -30.76
C PHE A 141 8.36 12.55 -29.66
N VAL A 142 7.77 12.44 -28.44
CA VAL A 142 8.46 11.84 -27.28
C VAL A 142 8.68 10.34 -27.48
N GLU A 143 7.74 9.63 -28.08
CA GLU A 143 7.87 8.21 -28.37
C GLU A 143 8.93 7.93 -29.44
N THR A 144 8.91 8.70 -30.54
CA THR A 144 9.94 8.60 -31.60
C THR A 144 11.33 8.90 -31.04
N LEU A 145 11.46 9.96 -30.23
CA LEU A 145 12.70 10.30 -29.55
C LEU A 145 13.17 9.15 -28.64
N THR A 146 12.25 8.53 -27.92
CA THR A 146 12.55 7.41 -27.04
C THR A 146 13.07 6.21 -27.84
N THR A 147 12.46 5.89 -28.97
CA THR A 147 12.86 4.82 -29.87
C THR A 147 14.26 5.09 -30.47
N MET A 148 14.50 6.31 -30.91
CA MET A 148 15.82 6.71 -31.44
C MET A 148 16.93 6.63 -30.40
N VAL A 149 16.67 7.09 -29.15
CA VAL A 149 17.62 6.96 -28.04
C VAL A 149 17.87 5.51 -27.68
N ARG A 150 16.83 4.67 -27.70
CA ARG A 150 16.95 3.23 -27.45
C ARG A 150 17.83 2.57 -28.49
N ALA A 151 17.59 2.82 -29.77
CA ALA A 151 18.41 2.31 -30.86
C ALA A 151 19.89 2.78 -30.76
N SER A 152 20.12 4.02 -30.35
CA SER A 152 21.47 4.55 -30.13
C SER A 152 22.18 3.85 -28.97
N VAL A 153 21.48 3.52 -27.89
CA VAL A 153 22.01 2.80 -26.73
C VAL A 153 22.35 1.35 -27.09
N ASP A 154 21.47 0.70 -27.83
CA ASP A 154 21.65 -0.69 -28.30
C ASP A 154 22.84 -0.81 -29.26
N ALA A 155 23.08 0.24 -30.07
CA ALA A 155 24.28 0.36 -30.89
C ALA A 155 25.58 0.71 -30.11
N GLY A 156 25.51 0.80 -28.78
CA GLY A 156 26.64 1.11 -27.90
C GLY A 156 26.94 2.61 -27.73
N ASN A 157 26.14 3.49 -28.33
CA ASN A 157 26.32 4.94 -28.32
C ASN A 157 25.37 5.60 -27.30
N LYS A 158 25.71 5.51 -26.00
CA LYS A 158 24.90 6.13 -24.96
C LYS A 158 25.03 7.67 -25.05
N PRO A 159 23.90 8.43 -25.21
CA PRO A 159 23.92 9.87 -25.20
C PRO A 159 24.45 10.47 -23.90
N ALA A 160 25.27 11.54 -23.98
CA ALA A 160 25.86 12.17 -22.80
C ALA A 160 24.87 13.02 -21.98
N SER A 161 23.87 13.62 -22.64
CA SER A 161 22.75 14.33 -22.01
C SER A 161 21.65 14.59 -23.05
N MET A 162 20.40 14.72 -22.60
CA MET A 162 19.24 15.02 -23.46
C MET A 162 19.44 16.31 -24.23
N LYS A 163 19.91 17.37 -23.60
CA LYS A 163 20.18 18.65 -24.26
C LYS A 163 21.16 18.53 -25.43
N LYS A 164 22.22 17.74 -25.28
CA LYS A 164 23.17 17.51 -26.38
C LYS A 164 22.57 16.67 -27.49
N TYR A 165 21.74 15.70 -27.12
CA TYR A 165 21.07 14.83 -28.07
C TYR A 165 20.07 15.62 -28.91
N LEU A 166 19.20 16.42 -28.28
CA LEU A 166 18.23 17.27 -28.97
C LEU A 166 18.88 18.30 -29.89
N ASN A 167 19.97 18.94 -29.45
CA ASN A 167 20.71 19.90 -30.27
C ASN A 167 21.45 19.27 -31.49
N ALA A 168 21.63 17.97 -31.48
CA ALA A 168 22.23 17.20 -32.57
C ALA A 168 21.17 16.44 -33.42
N LEU A 169 19.88 16.56 -33.06
CA LEU A 169 18.80 15.87 -33.74
C LEU A 169 18.61 16.43 -35.14
N SER A 170 18.75 15.57 -36.16
CA SER A 170 18.44 15.90 -37.57
C SER A 170 16.97 15.69 -37.81
N PHE A 171 16.32 16.67 -38.52
CA PHE A 171 14.93 16.52 -38.89
C PHE A 171 14.69 15.34 -39.84
N GLU A 172 15.63 15.08 -40.76
CA GLU A 172 15.54 13.96 -41.71
C GLU A 172 15.56 12.60 -40.96
N ASP A 173 16.45 12.44 -39.98
CA ASP A 173 16.53 11.22 -39.17
C ASP A 173 15.28 11.05 -38.30
N TYR A 174 14.77 12.14 -37.74
CA TYR A 174 13.55 12.13 -36.96
C TYR A 174 12.31 11.79 -37.81
N ALA A 175 12.16 12.42 -38.96
CA ALA A 175 11.02 12.18 -39.85
C ALA A 175 11.01 10.73 -40.37
N ALA A 176 12.19 10.17 -40.67
CA ALA A 176 12.32 8.77 -41.05
C ALA A 176 11.89 7.82 -39.90
N ALA A 177 12.35 8.09 -38.66
CA ALA A 177 11.98 7.32 -37.50
C ALA A 177 10.48 7.45 -37.14
N LEU A 178 9.89 8.64 -37.27
CA LEU A 178 8.45 8.87 -37.09
C LEU A 178 7.61 8.12 -38.15
N ALA A 179 8.05 8.13 -39.41
CA ALA A 179 7.36 7.39 -40.45
C ALA A 179 7.41 5.88 -40.26
N GLU A 180 8.57 5.37 -39.78
CA GLU A 180 8.73 3.97 -39.40
C GLU A 180 7.82 3.63 -38.21
N GLN A 181 7.80 4.48 -37.15
CA GLN A 181 6.95 4.29 -35.99
C GLN A 181 5.46 4.28 -36.34
N ARG A 182 4.99 5.24 -37.12
CA ARG A 182 3.59 5.30 -37.59
C ARG A 182 3.19 4.06 -38.40
N THR A 183 4.13 3.50 -39.17
CA THR A 183 3.90 2.25 -39.90
C THR A 183 3.81 1.08 -38.97
N LEU A 184 4.68 1.03 -37.95
CA LEU A 184 4.75 -0.04 -36.93
C LEU A 184 3.56 0.03 -35.97
N GLU A 185 3.15 1.19 -35.50
CA GLU A 185 2.00 1.36 -34.61
C GLU A 185 0.71 0.92 -35.27
N ARG A 186 0.55 1.23 -36.56
CA ARG A 186 -0.62 0.81 -37.33
C ARG A 186 -0.73 -0.73 -37.45
N VAL A 187 0.41 -1.40 -37.58
CA VAL A 187 0.49 -2.87 -37.62
C VAL A 187 0.33 -3.48 -36.21
N ASP A 188 0.80 -2.79 -35.16
CA ASP A 188 0.89 -3.33 -33.80
C ASP A 188 -0.39 -3.25 -32.99
N THR A 189 -1.18 -2.19 -33.17
CA THR A 189 -2.39 -1.97 -32.37
C THR A 189 -3.64 -2.56 -33.04
N GLU A 190 -3.76 -2.39 -34.36
CA GLU A 190 -4.91 -2.90 -35.10
C GLU A 190 -4.92 -4.45 -35.15
N ASP A 191 -3.76 -5.08 -35.34
CA ASP A 191 -3.70 -6.53 -35.53
C ASP A 191 -4.02 -7.34 -34.27
N ILE A 192 -3.49 -6.98 -33.09
CA ILE A 192 -3.68 -7.82 -31.88
C ILE A 192 -5.10 -7.69 -31.36
N ARG A 193 -5.59 -6.45 -31.23
CA ARG A 193 -6.90 -6.21 -30.64
C ARG A 193 -8.02 -6.58 -31.57
N ASP A 194 -7.90 -6.23 -32.85
CA ASP A 194 -8.92 -6.51 -33.84
C ASP A 194 -9.00 -8.00 -34.16
N GLU A 195 -7.88 -8.71 -34.29
CA GLU A 195 -7.90 -10.17 -34.44
C GLU A 195 -8.49 -10.86 -33.20
N PHE A 196 -8.13 -10.44 -32.01
CA PHE A 196 -8.69 -11.02 -30.80
C PHE A 196 -10.19 -10.72 -30.64
N ALA A 197 -10.60 -9.48 -30.93
CA ALA A 197 -12.02 -9.10 -30.94
C ALA A 197 -12.81 -9.89 -32.00
N ALA A 198 -12.22 -10.14 -33.18
CA ALA A 198 -12.84 -10.98 -34.21
C ALA A 198 -13.00 -12.44 -33.74
N LEU A 199 -11.99 -13.03 -33.05
CA LEU A 199 -12.10 -14.36 -32.44
C LEU A 199 -13.17 -14.45 -31.37
N VAL A 200 -13.24 -13.40 -30.52
CA VAL A 200 -14.25 -13.34 -29.46
C VAL A 200 -15.67 -13.20 -30.06
N GLU A 201 -15.85 -12.43 -31.13
CA GLU A 201 -17.12 -12.32 -31.84
C GLU A 201 -17.53 -13.63 -32.54
N GLN A 202 -16.56 -14.35 -33.16
CA GLN A 202 -16.79 -15.70 -33.70
C GLN A 202 -17.25 -16.68 -32.61
N LYS A 203 -16.61 -16.64 -31.44
CA LYS A 203 -17.02 -17.46 -30.28
C LYS A 203 -18.46 -17.13 -29.86
N LYS A 204 -18.83 -15.85 -29.82
CA LYS A 204 -20.17 -15.39 -29.47
C LYS A 204 -21.21 -15.91 -30.47
N GLN A 205 -20.85 -16.04 -31.75
CA GLN A 205 -21.70 -16.59 -32.80
C GLN A 205 -21.74 -18.12 -32.81
N GLY A 206 -21.00 -18.78 -31.90
CA GLY A 206 -20.97 -20.23 -31.76
C GLY A 206 -20.04 -20.91 -32.76
N GLU A 207 -19.14 -20.17 -33.41
CA GLU A 207 -18.13 -20.72 -34.31
C GLU A 207 -16.94 -21.31 -33.55
N ALA A 208 -16.26 -22.27 -34.16
CA ALA A 208 -15.03 -22.82 -33.60
C ALA A 208 -13.89 -21.81 -33.79
N ILE A 209 -13.22 -21.44 -32.70
CA ILE A 209 -12.07 -20.52 -32.74
C ILE A 209 -10.77 -21.29 -32.56
N ASP A 210 -9.71 -20.84 -33.24
CA ASP A 210 -8.35 -21.35 -33.10
C ASP A 210 -7.50 -20.41 -32.23
N LEU A 211 -7.73 -20.48 -30.93
CA LEU A 211 -7.02 -19.65 -29.96
C LEU A 211 -5.54 -20.03 -29.85
N GLU A 212 -5.18 -21.32 -30.06
CA GLU A 212 -3.79 -21.80 -30.05
C GLU A 212 -3.00 -21.15 -31.19
N ALA A 213 -3.57 -21.13 -32.41
CA ALA A 213 -2.92 -20.50 -33.56
C ALA A 213 -2.72 -18.98 -33.34
N PHE A 214 -3.70 -18.31 -32.71
CA PHE A 214 -3.60 -16.89 -32.37
C PHE A 214 -2.45 -16.64 -31.39
N VAL A 215 -2.41 -17.36 -30.26
CA VAL A 215 -1.35 -17.22 -29.23
C VAL A 215 0.03 -17.50 -29.82
N GLN A 216 0.15 -18.58 -30.62
CA GLN A 216 1.40 -18.96 -31.27
C GLN A 216 1.88 -17.88 -32.23
N SER A 217 0.99 -17.35 -33.07
CA SER A 217 1.31 -16.30 -34.03
C SER A 217 1.84 -15.02 -33.36
N LYS A 218 1.21 -14.61 -32.24
CA LYS A 218 1.67 -13.42 -31.49
C LYS A 218 2.98 -13.67 -30.72
N TYR A 219 3.20 -14.89 -30.24
CA TYR A 219 4.48 -15.27 -29.63
C TYR A 219 5.62 -15.22 -30.67
N GLU A 220 5.41 -15.78 -31.87
CA GLU A 220 6.39 -15.75 -32.96
C GLU A 220 6.65 -14.32 -33.46
N ALA A 221 5.60 -13.49 -33.59
CA ALA A 221 5.73 -12.09 -33.97
C ALA A 221 6.58 -11.29 -32.96
N LEU A 222 6.34 -11.49 -31.65
CA LEU A 222 7.14 -10.86 -30.60
C LEU A 222 8.59 -11.37 -30.60
N GLN A 223 8.80 -12.68 -30.81
CA GLN A 223 10.13 -13.28 -30.86
C GLN A 223 10.93 -12.79 -32.09
N ALA A 224 10.26 -12.66 -33.23
CA ALA A 224 10.88 -12.11 -34.44
C ALA A 224 11.27 -10.63 -34.28
N ARG A 225 10.46 -9.86 -33.57
CA ARG A 225 10.69 -8.43 -33.39
C ARG A 225 11.69 -8.10 -32.29
N TYR A 226 11.72 -8.92 -31.22
CA TYR A 226 12.59 -8.73 -30.06
C TYR A 226 13.43 -10.01 -29.80
N PRO A 227 14.33 -10.38 -30.69
CA PRO A 227 15.05 -11.67 -30.64
C PRO A 227 16.01 -11.79 -29.44
N SER A 228 16.38 -10.67 -28.82
CA SER A 228 17.24 -10.65 -27.63
C SER A 228 16.48 -10.74 -26.30
N GLU A 229 15.15 -10.61 -26.35
CA GLU A 229 14.32 -10.56 -25.15
C GLU A 229 13.85 -11.95 -24.73
N ASN A 230 13.76 -12.18 -23.42
CA ASN A 230 13.28 -13.44 -22.88
C ASN A 230 11.76 -13.41 -22.75
N LEU A 231 11.07 -14.12 -23.62
CA LEU A 231 9.61 -14.21 -23.61
C LEU A 231 9.06 -15.34 -22.70
N GLY A 232 9.94 -16.08 -22.04
CA GLY A 232 9.54 -17.21 -21.21
C GLY A 232 9.02 -18.40 -22.01
N THR A 233 8.17 -19.21 -21.38
CA THR A 233 7.51 -20.34 -22.02
C THR A 233 6.17 -19.94 -22.64
N LEU A 234 5.71 -20.65 -23.64
CA LEU A 234 4.47 -20.35 -24.34
C LEU A 234 3.24 -20.28 -23.41
N ASP A 235 3.22 -21.10 -22.35
CA ASP A 235 2.14 -21.06 -21.34
C ASP A 235 2.15 -19.78 -20.50
N VAL A 236 3.31 -19.28 -20.13
CA VAL A 236 3.45 -17.97 -19.41
C VAL A 236 3.03 -16.84 -20.33
N PHE A 237 3.44 -16.88 -21.58
CA PHE A 237 3.06 -15.90 -22.58
C PHE A 237 1.54 -15.90 -22.82
N ALA A 238 0.93 -17.06 -23.04
CA ALA A 238 -0.50 -17.20 -23.28
C ALA A 238 -1.34 -16.66 -22.09
N THR A 239 -0.95 -17.03 -20.87
CA THR A 239 -1.62 -16.52 -19.67
C THR A 239 -1.52 -15.00 -19.57
N THR A 240 -0.32 -14.45 -19.78
CA THR A 240 -0.09 -12.99 -19.72
C THR A 240 -0.85 -12.26 -20.82
N LEU A 241 -0.89 -12.80 -22.04
CA LEU A 241 -1.63 -12.22 -23.17
C LEU A 241 -3.13 -12.10 -22.83
N LEU A 242 -3.76 -13.16 -22.31
CA LEU A 242 -5.18 -13.10 -21.97
C LEU A 242 -5.49 -12.25 -20.74
N GLU A 243 -4.65 -12.28 -19.71
CA GLU A 243 -4.81 -11.36 -18.56
C GLU A 243 -4.77 -9.90 -19.01
N ARG A 244 -3.89 -9.59 -19.96
CA ARG A 244 -3.79 -8.24 -20.52
C ARG A 244 -4.98 -7.89 -21.42
N MET A 245 -5.46 -8.80 -22.24
CA MET A 245 -6.67 -8.57 -23.04
C MET A 245 -7.91 -8.28 -22.18
N GLN A 246 -7.97 -8.79 -20.94
CA GLN A 246 -9.04 -8.52 -19.98
C GLN A 246 -8.79 -7.27 -19.10
N SER A 247 -7.63 -6.64 -19.19
CA SER A 247 -7.25 -5.51 -18.34
C SER A 247 -7.70 -4.19 -18.94
N GLU A 248 -8.33 -3.33 -18.14
CA GLU A 248 -8.69 -1.95 -18.51
C GLU A 248 -7.47 -1.09 -18.88
N ASP A 249 -6.29 -1.46 -18.41
CA ASP A 249 -5.03 -0.75 -18.59
C ASP A 249 -4.23 -1.18 -19.82
N PHE A 250 -4.70 -2.11 -20.64
CA PHE A 250 -3.96 -2.62 -21.79
C PHE A 250 -4.25 -1.79 -23.04
N ASP A 251 -3.21 -1.15 -23.58
CA ASP A 251 -3.29 -0.31 -24.78
C ASP A 251 -3.30 -1.09 -26.11
N GLY A 252 -3.17 -2.43 -26.06
CA GLY A 252 -3.16 -3.30 -27.25
C GLY A 252 -1.82 -3.36 -27.98
N SER A 253 -0.77 -2.63 -27.55
CA SER A 253 0.52 -2.60 -28.25
C SER A 253 1.40 -3.81 -27.92
N LEU A 254 2.18 -4.28 -28.92
CA LEU A 254 3.21 -5.32 -28.74
C LEU A 254 4.26 -4.93 -27.67
N SER A 255 4.61 -3.67 -27.57
CA SER A 255 5.55 -3.16 -26.59
C SER A 255 5.01 -3.25 -25.15
N SER A 256 3.73 -2.96 -24.95
CA SER A 256 3.04 -3.12 -23.67
C SER A 256 2.89 -4.59 -23.28
N LEU A 257 2.61 -5.45 -24.26
CA LEU A 257 2.57 -6.89 -24.06
C LEU A 257 3.96 -7.45 -23.70
N LEU A 258 5.02 -7.01 -24.36
CA LEU A 258 6.40 -7.40 -24.04
C LEU A 258 6.76 -7.06 -22.60
N LYS A 259 6.45 -5.85 -22.14
CA LYS A 259 6.70 -5.43 -20.76
C LYS A 259 5.94 -6.31 -19.75
N ALA A 260 4.69 -6.64 -20.03
CA ALA A 260 3.90 -7.52 -19.19
C ALA A 260 4.48 -8.94 -19.13
N VAL A 261 4.90 -9.48 -20.27
CA VAL A 261 5.57 -10.79 -20.37
C VAL A 261 6.88 -10.76 -19.58
N GLN A 262 7.70 -9.73 -19.70
CA GLN A 262 8.95 -9.59 -18.95
C GLN A 262 8.70 -9.58 -17.43
N VAL A 263 7.64 -8.90 -16.96
CA VAL A 263 7.24 -8.91 -15.55
C VAL A 263 6.80 -10.30 -15.11
N SER A 264 6.00 -10.99 -15.91
CA SER A 264 5.53 -12.35 -15.62
C SER A 264 6.67 -13.37 -15.64
N VAL A 265 7.62 -13.24 -16.57
CA VAL A 265 8.84 -14.05 -16.64
C VAL A 265 9.77 -13.78 -15.46
N ALA A 266 9.91 -12.54 -15.02
CA ALA A 266 10.71 -12.17 -13.85
C ALA A 266 10.07 -12.65 -12.54
N ALA A 267 8.74 -12.69 -12.47
CA ALA A 267 7.99 -13.20 -11.33
C ALA A 267 7.96 -14.73 -11.28
N ALA A 268 8.05 -15.39 -12.44
CA ALA A 268 8.23 -16.83 -12.52
C ALA A 268 9.67 -17.17 -12.07
N PRO A 269 9.85 -17.94 -10.97
CA PRO A 269 11.19 -18.28 -10.51
C PRO A 269 11.89 -19.06 -11.64
N THR A 270 12.82 -18.39 -12.33
CA THR A 270 13.66 -19.02 -13.34
C THR A 270 14.66 -19.90 -12.62
N TYR A 271 14.26 -21.14 -12.33
CA TYR A 271 15.15 -22.20 -11.81
C TYR A 271 16.45 -22.28 -12.60
N GLN A 272 16.41 -22.01 -13.90
CA GLN A 272 17.58 -21.95 -14.78
C GLN A 272 18.58 -20.85 -14.37
N THR A 273 18.12 -19.65 -14.02
CA THR A 273 19.01 -18.54 -13.63
C THR A 273 19.65 -18.80 -12.27
N ALA A 274 18.88 -19.34 -11.31
CA ALA A 274 19.39 -19.71 -10.00
C ALA A 274 20.39 -20.88 -10.06
N LEU A 275 20.11 -21.88 -10.89
CA LEU A 275 21.02 -23.02 -11.11
C LEU A 275 22.26 -22.63 -11.91
N LYS A 276 22.13 -21.74 -12.89
CA LYS A 276 23.27 -21.21 -13.63
C LYS A 276 24.20 -20.41 -12.72
N SER A 277 23.63 -19.56 -11.84
CA SER A 277 24.37 -18.84 -10.80
C SER A 277 25.07 -19.79 -9.81
N LEU A 278 24.41 -20.89 -9.43
CA LEU A 278 24.99 -21.91 -8.56
C LEU A 278 26.12 -22.65 -9.24
N ALA A 279 25.97 -23.05 -10.54
CA ALA A 279 26.99 -23.71 -11.35
C ALA A 279 28.20 -22.78 -11.57
N GLU A 280 28.00 -21.52 -11.89
CA GLU A 280 29.08 -20.53 -12.06
C GLU A 280 29.84 -20.27 -10.75
N THR A 281 29.16 -20.30 -9.59
CA THR A 281 29.80 -20.15 -8.28
C THR A 281 30.61 -21.36 -7.87
N THR A 282 30.21 -22.56 -8.33
CA THR A 282 30.93 -23.81 -8.05
C THR A 282 32.13 -24.02 -8.97
N VAL A 283 32.06 -23.62 -10.26
CA VAL A 283 33.15 -23.74 -11.22
C VAL A 283 34.29 -22.74 -10.94
N LYS A 284 34.01 -21.53 -10.52
CA LYS A 284 35.05 -20.52 -10.17
C LYS A 284 35.92 -20.90 -8.95
N LYS A 285 35.52 -21.88 -8.14
CA LYS A 285 36.29 -22.35 -6.97
C LYS A 285 37.29 -23.44 -7.25
N SER A 286 37.30 -24.07 -8.45
CA SER A 286 38.17 -25.19 -8.76
C SER A 286 39.54 -24.86 -9.35
N ASP A 287 39.79 -23.60 -9.73
CA ASP A 287 41.05 -23.22 -10.43
C ASP A 287 42.16 -22.66 -9.51
N ASP A 288 41.93 -22.46 -8.22
CA ASP A 288 42.96 -21.98 -7.29
C ASP A 288 43.57 -23.11 -6.44
N SER A 289 44.48 -23.90 -7.05
CA SER A 289 45.30 -24.87 -6.34
C SER A 289 46.57 -24.23 -5.74
N ASN A 290 46.47 -23.53 -4.64
CA ASN A 290 47.59 -23.20 -3.75
C ASN A 290 47.15 -23.28 -2.28
N ALA A 291 47.11 -24.54 -1.79
CA ALA A 291 46.55 -24.85 -0.46
C ALA A 291 47.30 -24.22 0.74
N ILE A 292 48.54 -23.81 0.58
CA ILE A 292 49.35 -23.25 1.71
C ILE A 292 49.10 -21.76 1.90
N SER A 293 48.93 -20.98 0.84
CA SER A 293 48.55 -19.55 0.92
C SER A 293 47.12 -19.37 1.42
N LEU A 294 46.23 -20.34 1.11
CA LEU A 294 44.86 -20.34 1.54
C LEU A 294 44.71 -20.52 3.06
N VAL A 295 45.49 -21.40 3.66
CA VAL A 295 45.46 -21.68 5.11
C VAL A 295 45.92 -20.45 5.91
N ILE A 296 46.98 -19.77 5.45
CA ILE A 296 47.47 -18.55 6.09
C ILE A 296 46.48 -17.39 5.90
N ALA A 297 45.89 -17.22 4.70
CA ALA A 297 44.87 -16.20 4.44
C ALA A 297 43.57 -16.47 5.22
N LEU A 298 43.14 -17.73 5.34
CA LEU A 298 41.99 -18.12 6.14
C LEU A 298 42.23 -17.92 7.63
N TRP A 299 43.45 -18.15 8.15
CA TRP A 299 43.81 -17.89 9.54
C TRP A 299 43.80 -16.39 9.84
N TRP A 300 44.33 -15.56 8.93
CA TRP A 300 44.28 -14.09 9.02
C TRP A 300 42.84 -13.55 8.89
N LEU A 301 42.04 -14.11 8.00
CA LEU A 301 40.62 -13.78 7.87
C LEU A 301 39.84 -14.20 9.11
N ALA A 302 40.07 -15.41 9.62
CA ALA A 302 39.40 -15.91 10.83
C ALA A 302 39.74 -15.06 12.06
N ALA A 303 41.01 -14.67 12.24
CA ALA A 303 41.44 -13.78 13.31
C ALA A 303 40.79 -12.40 13.21
N ARG A 304 40.66 -11.86 11.99
CA ARG A 304 40.01 -10.58 11.71
C ARG A 304 38.49 -10.66 11.92
N TRP A 305 37.86 -11.80 11.57
CA TRP A 305 36.44 -12.07 11.83
C TRP A 305 36.14 -12.23 13.33
N VAL A 306 37.01 -12.88 14.08
CA VAL A 306 36.86 -13.00 15.55
C VAL A 306 36.95 -11.62 16.20
N TRP A 307 37.86 -10.74 15.76
CA TRP A 307 37.93 -9.36 16.24
C TRP A 307 36.71 -8.53 15.88
N LEU A 308 36.22 -8.63 14.66
CA LEU A 308 34.98 -7.96 14.24
C LEU A 308 33.76 -8.51 14.99
N TRP A 309 33.76 -9.81 15.28
CA TRP A 309 32.73 -10.45 16.09
C TRP A 309 32.77 -9.97 17.54
N LEU A 310 33.95 -9.88 18.15
CA LEU A 310 34.13 -9.36 19.50
C LEU A 310 33.76 -7.87 19.58
N VAL A 311 34.17 -7.05 18.63
CA VAL A 311 33.76 -5.65 18.54
C VAL A 311 32.24 -5.56 18.33
N GLY A 312 31.66 -6.39 17.48
CA GLY A 312 30.21 -6.48 17.28
C GLY A 312 29.44 -6.86 18.54
N ILE A 313 29.96 -7.82 19.32
CA ILE A 313 29.37 -8.21 20.61
C ILE A 313 29.50 -7.06 21.63
N VAL A 314 30.66 -6.43 21.71
CA VAL A 314 30.85 -5.28 22.62
C VAL A 314 29.92 -4.13 22.24
N LEU A 315 29.78 -3.81 20.95
CA LEU A 315 28.84 -2.79 20.48
C LEU A 315 27.38 -3.18 20.75
N LEU A 316 27.03 -4.45 20.60
CA LEU A 316 25.70 -4.97 20.96
C LEU A 316 25.43 -4.89 22.46
N VAL A 317 26.42 -5.20 23.28
CA VAL A 317 26.30 -5.08 24.75
C VAL A 317 26.19 -3.61 25.15
N ILE A 318 27.02 -2.74 24.57
CA ILE A 318 26.93 -1.29 24.81
C ILE A 318 25.57 -0.76 24.35
N ALA A 319 25.09 -1.15 23.18
CA ALA A 319 23.76 -0.76 22.68
C ALA A 319 22.63 -1.25 23.59
N ARG A 320 22.71 -2.50 24.08
CA ARG A 320 21.74 -3.05 25.07
C ARG A 320 21.79 -2.33 26.41
N VAL A 321 22.99 -2.02 26.92
CA VAL A 321 23.16 -1.28 28.18
C VAL A 321 22.67 0.17 28.00
N MET A 322 23.00 0.82 26.90
CA MET A 322 22.51 2.17 26.57
C MET A 322 20.98 2.19 26.43
N ASN A 323 20.39 1.21 25.73
CA ASN A 323 18.95 1.09 25.63
C ASN A 323 18.31 0.86 27.01
N ALA A 324 18.87 -0.04 27.83
CA ALA A 324 18.35 -0.29 29.17
C ALA A 324 18.44 0.92 30.12
N ILE A 325 19.49 1.74 29.96
CA ILE A 325 19.63 3.00 30.71
C ILE A 325 18.63 4.03 30.20
N THR A 326 18.48 4.15 28.86
CA THR A 326 17.52 5.06 28.26
C THR A 326 16.10 4.66 28.62
N ASP A 327 15.79 3.36 28.59
CA ASP A 327 14.50 2.80 29.01
C ASP A 327 14.21 3.11 30.49
N LYS A 328 15.20 3.00 31.39
CA LYS A 328 15.03 3.35 32.81
C LYS A 328 14.78 4.83 33.04
N VAL A 329 15.48 5.70 32.30
CA VAL A 329 15.29 7.17 32.40
C VAL A 329 13.93 7.59 31.83
N THR A 330 13.53 6.97 30.72
CA THR A 330 12.21 7.20 30.09
C THR A 330 11.10 6.65 30.99
N LEU A 331 11.33 5.51 31.63
CA LEU A 331 10.44 4.88 32.61
C LEU A 331 10.15 5.79 33.80
N ALA A 332 11.19 6.38 34.38
CA ALA A 332 11.04 7.31 35.53
C ALA A 332 10.28 8.60 35.15
N ARG A 333 10.35 9.03 33.91
CA ARG A 333 9.55 10.16 33.39
C ARG A 333 8.08 9.78 33.16
N LEU A 334 7.81 8.57 32.68
CA LEU A 334 6.46 8.08 32.39
C LEU A 334 5.68 7.69 33.67
N GLU A 335 6.35 7.33 34.75
CA GLU A 335 5.71 7.11 36.07
C GLU A 335 5.02 8.36 36.62
N HIS A 336 5.40 9.55 36.14
CA HIS A 336 4.83 10.84 36.56
C HIS A 336 3.83 11.42 35.55
N ALA A 337 3.66 10.83 34.38
CA ALA A 337 2.67 11.20 33.37
C ALA A 337 1.46 10.27 33.45
N GLY A 338 0.76 10.28 34.58
CA GLY A 338 -0.53 9.62 34.72
C GLY A 338 -1.54 10.26 33.79
N ILE A 339 -2.00 9.53 32.75
CA ILE A 339 -3.20 9.89 32.02
C ILE A 339 -4.36 9.52 32.96
N GLU A 340 -5.11 10.51 33.43
CA GLU A 340 -6.39 10.28 34.09
C GLU A 340 -7.29 9.52 33.11
N GLU A 341 -7.62 8.27 33.46
CA GLU A 341 -8.55 7.44 32.68
C GLU A 341 -9.94 8.11 32.79
N GLU A 342 -10.35 8.82 31.74
CA GLU A 342 -11.77 9.10 31.53
C GLU A 342 -12.45 7.74 31.31
N SER A 343 -13.22 7.29 32.28
CA SER A 343 -13.81 5.94 32.35
C SER A 343 -14.74 5.61 31.19
N ASP A 344 -15.17 6.62 30.42
CA ASP A 344 -16.15 6.52 29.35
C ASP A 344 -15.54 6.50 27.94
N VAL A 345 -14.28 6.90 27.78
CA VAL A 345 -13.59 6.94 26.49
C VAL A 345 -12.95 5.59 26.19
N LEU A 346 -13.34 4.97 25.05
CA LEU A 346 -12.77 3.72 24.56
C LEU A 346 -11.53 3.94 23.71
N LEU A 347 -11.62 4.87 22.75
CA LEU A 347 -10.55 5.22 21.83
C LEU A 347 -10.24 6.72 21.92
N ARG A 348 -8.97 7.08 22.01
CA ARG A 348 -8.48 8.46 21.94
C ARG A 348 -7.39 8.56 20.90
N VAL A 349 -7.53 9.49 19.98
CA VAL A 349 -6.58 9.82 18.92
C VAL A 349 -6.11 11.24 19.12
N ASN A 350 -4.81 11.44 19.29
CA ASN A 350 -4.23 12.75 19.56
C ASN A 350 -3.19 13.09 18.49
N HIS A 351 -3.39 14.20 17.77
CA HIS A 351 -2.45 14.76 16.80
C HIS A 351 -1.93 13.74 15.78
N LEU A 352 -2.79 12.81 15.34
CA LEU A 352 -2.43 11.73 14.44
C LEU A 352 -2.00 12.27 13.08
N LYS A 353 -0.79 11.89 12.63
CA LYS A 353 -0.29 12.16 11.30
C LYS A 353 0.14 10.87 10.61
N GLN A 354 -0.31 10.70 9.38
CA GLN A 354 0.12 9.60 8.53
C GLN A 354 0.55 10.13 7.19
N TYR A 355 1.86 10.07 6.94
CA TYR A 355 2.48 10.55 5.73
C TYR A 355 3.06 9.38 4.95
N PHE A 356 2.90 9.40 3.64
CA PHE A 356 3.48 8.41 2.73
C PHE A 356 4.54 9.08 1.87
N ARG A 357 5.65 8.38 1.70
CA ARG A 357 6.75 8.85 0.86
C ARG A 357 6.69 8.16 -0.51
N SER A 358 6.69 8.97 -1.57
CA SER A 358 6.87 8.51 -2.96
C SER A 358 8.05 9.30 -3.55
N GLY A 359 9.22 8.68 -3.66
CA GLY A 359 10.45 9.37 -4.04
C GLY A 359 10.81 10.51 -3.08
N ASP A 360 10.85 11.74 -3.59
CA ASP A 360 11.08 12.96 -2.79
C ASP A 360 9.78 13.64 -2.34
N TYR A 361 8.64 13.24 -2.91
CA TYR A 361 7.33 13.75 -2.54
C TYR A 361 6.82 13.08 -1.27
N ILE A 362 6.17 13.87 -0.40
CA ILE A 362 5.52 13.38 0.81
C ILE A 362 4.04 13.72 0.72
N ASN A 363 3.23 12.67 0.64
CA ASN A 363 1.78 12.78 0.72
C ASN A 363 1.36 12.79 2.19
N LYS A 364 0.76 13.90 2.65
CA LYS A 364 0.21 14.07 3.99
C LYS A 364 -1.24 13.58 4.01
N ALA A 365 -1.42 12.25 4.00
CA ALA A 365 -2.75 11.64 3.90
C ALA A 365 -3.62 11.87 5.14
N VAL A 366 -3.02 11.96 6.33
CA VAL A 366 -3.64 12.39 7.59
C VAL A 366 -2.68 13.40 8.22
N ASP A 367 -3.18 14.59 8.58
CA ASP A 367 -2.36 15.71 9.05
C ASP A 367 -3.01 16.39 10.25
N ASP A 368 -2.60 15.98 11.45
CA ASP A 368 -3.02 16.54 12.73
C ASP A 368 -4.50 16.30 13.08
N VAL A 369 -4.90 15.02 13.09
CA VAL A 369 -6.27 14.61 13.43
C VAL A 369 -6.34 14.20 14.89
N SER A 370 -7.31 14.81 15.62
CA SER A 370 -7.57 14.52 17.03
C SER A 370 -9.07 14.33 17.28
N PHE A 371 -9.44 13.22 17.91
CA PHE A 371 -10.80 12.92 18.36
C PHE A 371 -10.81 11.81 19.39
N TYR A 372 -11.97 11.57 20.00
CA TYR A 372 -12.18 10.42 20.89
C TYR A 372 -13.50 9.72 20.53
N ILE A 373 -13.62 8.46 20.93
CA ILE A 373 -14.84 7.65 20.77
C ILE A 373 -15.18 7.06 22.14
N LYS A 374 -16.43 7.21 22.57
CA LYS A 374 -16.95 6.66 23.81
C LYS A 374 -17.32 5.18 23.66
N LYS A 375 -17.41 4.47 24.78
CA LYS A 375 -17.87 3.06 24.78
C LYS A 375 -19.33 2.99 24.30
N GLY A 376 -19.59 2.06 23.38
CA GLY A 376 -20.92 1.86 22.81
C GLY A 376 -21.38 2.94 21.81
N GLU A 377 -20.54 3.93 21.50
CA GLU A 377 -20.82 4.98 20.53
C GLU A 377 -20.65 4.49 19.09
N VAL A 378 -21.46 5.03 18.18
CA VAL A 378 -21.22 4.98 16.74
C VAL A 378 -20.66 6.32 16.29
N PHE A 379 -19.38 6.37 15.98
CA PHE A 379 -18.67 7.54 15.49
C PHE A 379 -18.58 7.52 13.97
N GLY A 380 -19.26 8.43 13.29
CA GLY A 380 -19.21 8.61 11.84
C GLY A 380 -17.99 9.42 11.40
N LEU A 381 -17.20 8.93 10.44
CA LEU A 381 -16.14 9.69 9.81
C LEU A 381 -16.44 9.87 8.32
N VAL A 382 -16.69 11.12 7.91
CA VAL A 382 -17.17 11.46 6.56
C VAL A 382 -16.25 12.42 5.83
N GLY A 383 -16.41 12.51 4.51
CA GLY A 383 -15.68 13.41 3.62
C GLY A 383 -15.54 12.79 2.23
N GLU A 384 -15.03 13.56 1.28
CA GLU A 384 -14.82 13.10 -0.10
C GLU A 384 -13.83 11.93 -0.20
N SER A 385 -13.87 11.22 -1.33
CA SER A 385 -12.89 10.17 -1.61
C SER A 385 -11.47 10.74 -1.60
N GLY A 386 -10.53 10.00 -1.01
CA GLY A 386 -9.12 10.43 -0.90
C GLY A 386 -8.83 11.45 0.21
N CYS A 387 -9.79 11.92 1.00
CA CYS A 387 -9.52 12.87 2.11
C CYS A 387 -8.83 12.28 3.34
N GLY A 388 -8.52 10.97 3.38
CA GLY A 388 -7.76 10.33 4.45
C GLY A 388 -8.54 9.44 5.42
N LYS A 389 -9.86 9.25 5.28
CA LYS A 389 -10.71 8.45 6.20
C LYS A 389 -10.22 7.02 6.41
N THR A 390 -10.10 6.27 5.32
CA THR A 390 -9.58 4.89 5.31
C THR A 390 -8.17 4.82 5.89
N THR A 391 -7.31 5.79 5.56
CA THR A 391 -5.95 5.88 6.11
C THR A 391 -5.99 6.09 7.61
N THR A 392 -6.88 6.95 8.13
CA THR A 392 -7.06 7.16 9.57
C THR A 392 -7.46 5.86 10.27
N GLY A 393 -8.49 5.15 9.77
CA GLY A 393 -8.91 3.87 10.32
C GLY A 393 -7.79 2.82 10.32
N ARG A 394 -7.07 2.68 9.22
CA ARG A 394 -5.95 1.72 9.10
C ARG A 394 -4.76 2.07 9.99
N THR A 395 -4.51 3.35 10.23
CA THR A 395 -3.45 3.79 11.17
C THR A 395 -3.86 3.53 12.62
N ILE A 396 -5.12 3.71 12.99
CA ILE A 396 -5.64 3.41 14.32
C ILE A 396 -5.44 1.93 14.68
N ILE A 397 -5.74 1.00 13.76
CA ILE A 397 -5.54 -0.44 14.02
C ILE A 397 -4.10 -0.91 13.73
N ASN A 398 -3.14 0.01 13.57
CA ASN A 398 -1.72 -0.28 13.31
C ASN A 398 -1.44 -1.09 12.02
N LEU A 399 -2.27 -1.02 11.00
CA LEU A 399 -1.90 -1.47 9.66
C LEU A 399 -0.85 -0.54 9.03
N TYR A 400 -0.87 0.73 9.45
CA TYR A 400 0.20 1.69 9.18
C TYR A 400 0.72 2.21 10.52
N ASP A 401 2.04 2.22 10.70
CA ASP A 401 2.64 2.89 11.85
C ASP A 401 2.54 4.40 11.66
N PRO A 402 1.99 5.15 12.61
CA PRO A 402 1.81 6.60 12.46
C PRO A 402 3.15 7.32 12.31
N THR A 403 3.12 8.38 11.49
CA THR A 403 4.29 9.26 11.33
C THR A 403 4.51 10.10 12.58
N GLU A 404 3.43 10.57 13.21
CA GLU A 404 3.42 11.31 14.48
C GLU A 404 2.05 11.17 15.14
N GLY A 405 1.97 11.45 16.43
CA GLY A 405 0.73 11.40 17.20
C GLY A 405 0.53 10.10 17.97
N ASP A 406 -0.51 10.06 18.76
CA ASP A 406 -0.76 9.04 19.75
C ASP A 406 -2.14 8.44 19.59
N VAL A 407 -2.23 7.11 19.70
CA VAL A 407 -3.49 6.38 19.76
C VAL A 407 -3.55 5.57 21.03
N TYR A 408 -4.59 5.80 21.83
CA TYR A 408 -4.88 5.07 23.06
C TYR A 408 -6.19 4.32 22.91
N PHE A 409 -6.18 3.07 23.34
CA PHE A 409 -7.35 2.23 23.38
C PHE A 409 -7.50 1.63 24.77
N GLN A 410 -8.66 1.84 25.41
CA GLN A 410 -8.89 1.50 26.82
C GLN A 410 -7.84 2.11 27.78
N GLY A 411 -7.40 3.34 27.53
CA GLY A 411 -6.35 4.01 28.29
C GLY A 411 -4.93 3.50 28.04
N LEU A 412 -4.75 2.49 27.18
CA LEU A 412 -3.45 1.93 26.84
C LEU A 412 -2.97 2.42 25.47
N ARG A 413 -1.72 2.87 25.41
CA ARG A 413 -1.09 3.27 24.15
C ARG A 413 -0.90 2.08 23.23
N ILE A 414 -1.45 2.17 22.01
CA ILE A 414 -1.35 1.13 20.98
C ILE A 414 -0.46 1.51 19.81
N SER A 415 -0.18 2.81 19.63
CA SER A 415 0.64 3.31 18.52
C SER A 415 2.12 3.47 18.90
N SER A 416 3.01 3.37 17.91
CA SER A 416 4.42 3.73 18.00
C SER A 416 4.82 4.49 16.73
N THR A 417 5.51 5.61 16.90
CA THR A 417 5.97 6.47 15.80
C THR A 417 7.37 6.14 15.29
N GLN A 418 7.97 5.05 15.80
CA GLN A 418 9.36 4.70 15.49
C GLN A 418 9.59 4.43 14.00
N ASN A 419 8.71 3.69 13.36
CA ASN A 419 8.80 3.36 11.93
C ASN A 419 8.43 4.55 11.03
N GLY A 420 7.59 5.47 11.50
CA GLY A 420 7.22 6.71 10.81
C GLY A 420 8.28 7.82 10.88
N LEU A 421 9.21 7.74 11.84
CA LEU A 421 10.24 8.75 12.09
C LEU A 421 11.07 9.16 10.86
N PRO A 422 11.54 8.26 9.98
CA PRO A 422 12.27 8.66 8.78
C PRO A 422 11.45 9.55 7.84
N VAL A 423 10.15 9.28 7.71
CA VAL A 423 9.22 10.06 6.88
C VAL A 423 9.00 11.44 7.50
N LEU A 424 8.79 11.51 8.82
CA LEU A 424 8.66 12.77 9.56
C LEU A 424 9.90 13.66 9.41
N ILE A 425 11.10 13.09 9.58
CA ILE A 425 12.36 13.84 9.42
C ILE A 425 12.49 14.38 7.99
N ARG A 426 12.07 13.60 6.98
CA ARG A 426 12.11 14.07 5.59
C ARG A 426 11.08 15.19 5.35
N SER A 427 9.86 15.07 5.89
CA SER A 427 8.85 16.14 5.83
C SER A 427 9.37 17.44 6.44
N LEU A 428 9.93 17.40 7.65
CA LEU A 428 10.50 18.58 8.30
C LEU A 428 11.62 19.22 7.48
N LYS A 429 12.44 18.42 6.80
CA LYS A 429 13.48 18.94 5.91
C LYS A 429 12.91 19.57 4.65
N ASN A 430 11.93 18.95 4.04
CA ASN A 430 11.26 19.48 2.85
C ASN A 430 10.57 20.82 3.16
N ASP A 431 9.84 20.90 4.29
CA ASP A 431 9.21 22.14 4.76
C ASP A 431 10.25 23.25 5.01
N PHE A 432 11.41 22.90 5.55
CA PHE A 432 12.52 23.85 5.71
C PHE A 432 13.09 24.33 4.37
N GLU A 433 13.34 23.41 3.45
CA GLU A 433 13.87 23.74 2.12
C GLU A 433 12.91 24.63 1.32
N GLU A 434 11.61 24.35 1.41
CA GLU A 434 10.57 25.16 0.77
C GLU A 434 10.53 26.58 1.34
N LYS A 435 10.48 26.73 2.67
CA LYS A 435 10.54 28.04 3.33
C LYS A 435 11.81 28.80 2.97
N GLN A 436 12.94 28.10 2.89
CA GLN A 436 14.21 28.70 2.49
C GLN A 436 14.15 29.23 1.05
N ARG A 437 13.52 28.47 0.11
CA ARG A 437 13.32 28.91 -1.27
C ARG A 437 12.43 30.14 -1.36
N GLN A 438 11.31 30.15 -0.65
CA GLN A 438 10.38 31.30 -0.58
C GLN A 438 11.07 32.54 -0.03
N MET A 439 11.81 32.42 1.06
CA MET A 439 12.58 33.53 1.64
C MET A 439 13.67 34.03 0.71
N LYS A 440 14.35 33.14 -0.02
CA LYS A 440 15.35 33.51 -1.02
C LYS A 440 14.75 34.27 -2.20
N ALA A 441 13.58 33.85 -2.68
CA ALA A 441 12.85 34.55 -3.71
C ALA A 441 12.41 35.96 -3.25
N ALA A 442 11.86 36.06 -2.04
CA ALA A 442 11.49 37.35 -1.43
C ALA A 442 12.71 38.27 -1.20
N LEU A 443 13.87 37.71 -0.81
CA LEU A 443 15.10 38.46 -0.68
C LEU A 443 15.54 39.04 -2.03
N LYS A 444 15.48 38.25 -3.11
CA LYS A 444 15.85 38.68 -4.46
C LYS A 444 14.98 39.87 -4.90
N GLU A 445 13.67 39.76 -4.76
CA GLU A 445 12.71 40.81 -5.10
C GLU A 445 12.95 42.11 -4.31
N LYS A 446 13.19 42.00 -2.98
CA LYS A 446 13.48 43.16 -2.11
C LYS A 446 14.83 43.83 -2.45
N THR A 447 15.84 43.01 -2.81
CA THR A 447 17.16 43.53 -3.19
C THR A 447 17.14 44.23 -4.53
N GLU A 448 16.36 43.76 -5.50
CA GLU A 448 16.14 44.42 -6.80
C GLU A 448 15.43 45.77 -6.63
N LYS A 449 14.45 45.85 -5.70
CA LYS A 449 13.74 47.10 -5.39
C LYS A 449 14.55 48.11 -4.61
N ASN A 450 15.50 47.67 -3.75
CA ASN A 450 16.30 48.53 -2.88
C ASN A 450 17.80 48.10 -2.84
N PRO A 451 18.56 48.37 -3.91
CA PRO A 451 19.97 47.94 -4.00
C PRO A 451 20.88 48.49 -2.90
N ALA A 452 20.60 49.70 -2.36
CA ALA A 452 21.36 50.30 -1.29
C ALA A 452 21.30 49.55 0.07
N GLN A 453 20.23 48.76 0.27
CA GLN A 453 20.02 47.98 1.49
C GLN A 453 20.34 46.49 1.32
N ALA A 454 20.88 46.07 0.19
CA ALA A 454 21.11 44.67 -0.16
C ALA A 454 21.96 43.91 0.88
N ALA A 455 23.01 44.54 1.43
CA ALA A 455 23.85 43.93 2.43
C ALA A 455 23.15 43.69 3.77
N ALA A 456 22.33 44.64 4.23
CA ALA A 456 21.55 44.51 5.45
C ALA A 456 20.44 43.43 5.31
N LEU A 457 19.74 43.41 4.19
CA LEU A 457 18.69 42.40 3.86
C LEU A 457 19.28 40.98 3.79
N LYS A 458 20.49 40.84 3.25
CA LYS A 458 21.20 39.57 3.20
C LYS A 458 21.60 39.08 4.59
N ALA A 459 22.12 40.00 5.44
CA ALA A 459 22.50 39.66 6.82
C ALA A 459 21.25 39.19 7.64
N GLU A 460 20.12 39.89 7.49
CA GLU A 460 18.85 39.49 8.11
C GLU A 460 18.40 38.10 7.63
N TYR A 461 18.49 37.82 6.32
CA TYR A 461 18.18 36.51 5.76
C TYR A 461 19.07 35.42 6.34
N ASP A 462 20.38 35.64 6.39
CA ASP A 462 21.36 34.67 6.91
C ASP A 462 21.09 34.37 8.40
N GLN A 463 20.74 35.39 9.18
CA GLN A 463 20.34 35.21 10.58
C GLN A 463 19.06 34.37 10.71
N LYS A 464 18.02 34.69 9.96
CA LYS A 464 16.75 33.93 9.96
C LYS A 464 16.98 32.47 9.56
N ILE A 465 17.78 32.22 8.55
CA ILE A 465 18.13 30.84 8.13
C ILE A 465 18.88 30.09 9.22
N LYS A 466 19.77 30.76 9.96
CA LYS A 466 20.47 30.14 11.09
C LYS A 466 19.55 29.77 12.23
N GLU A 467 18.59 30.62 12.54
CA GLU A 467 17.54 30.36 13.54
C GLU A 467 16.63 29.20 13.12
N MET A 468 16.14 29.19 11.88
CA MET A 468 15.34 28.09 11.32
C MET A 468 16.08 26.75 11.32
N ARG A 469 17.40 26.76 11.03
CA ARG A 469 18.21 25.53 11.12
C ARG A 469 18.34 25.00 12.55
N LYS A 470 18.42 25.90 13.54
CA LYS A 470 18.44 25.52 14.96
C LYS A 470 17.09 24.90 15.36
N GLU A 471 16.00 25.53 14.94
CA GLU A 471 14.64 25.03 15.15
C GLU A 471 14.41 23.65 14.51
N LEU A 472 14.88 23.47 13.26
CA LEU A 472 14.80 22.18 12.59
C LEU A 472 15.54 21.07 13.34
N LYS A 473 16.76 21.37 13.82
CA LYS A 473 17.55 20.42 14.61
C LYS A 473 16.84 20.03 15.90
N GLU A 474 16.21 21.00 16.56
CA GLU A 474 15.46 20.76 17.79
C GLU A 474 14.21 19.92 17.53
N LYS A 475 13.43 20.23 16.48
CA LYS A 475 12.26 19.45 16.06
C LYS A 475 12.65 18.01 15.72
N ILE A 476 13.76 17.80 15.04
CA ILE A 476 14.27 16.44 14.72
C ILE A 476 14.69 15.71 16.01
N ARG A 477 15.32 16.41 16.97
CA ARG A 477 15.71 15.83 18.26
C ARG A 477 14.46 15.40 19.04
N GLN A 478 13.48 16.27 19.13
CA GLN A 478 12.20 16.03 19.79
C GLN A 478 11.46 14.84 19.16
N ALA A 479 11.37 14.80 17.82
CA ALA A 479 10.73 13.69 17.09
C ALA A 479 11.41 12.34 17.40
N ARG A 480 12.75 12.31 17.51
CA ARG A 480 13.49 11.08 17.90
C ARG A 480 13.19 10.65 19.32
N THR A 481 13.12 11.59 20.26
CA THR A 481 12.80 11.32 21.66
C THR A 481 11.37 10.78 21.77
N ASN A 482 10.40 11.46 21.15
CA ASN A 482 9.00 11.03 21.16
C ASN A 482 8.82 9.63 20.52
N ALA A 483 9.54 9.35 19.44
CA ALA A 483 9.47 8.04 18.79
C ALA A 483 9.98 6.91 19.70
N LEU A 484 11.06 7.15 20.42
CA LEU A 484 11.59 6.19 21.39
C LEU A 484 10.63 6.00 22.57
N GLU A 485 10.13 7.09 23.15
CA GLU A 485 9.17 7.08 24.26
C GLU A 485 7.90 6.33 23.87
N SER A 486 7.35 6.59 22.68
CA SER A 486 6.15 5.90 22.17
C SER A 486 6.35 4.39 22.05
N SER A 487 7.53 3.95 21.62
CA SER A 487 7.84 2.53 21.47
C SER A 487 7.94 1.80 22.83
N VAL A 488 8.59 2.44 23.80
CA VAL A 488 8.75 1.90 25.17
C VAL A 488 7.38 1.85 25.86
N GLU A 489 6.59 2.91 25.78
CA GLU A 489 5.26 2.96 26.38
C GLU A 489 4.33 1.90 25.78
N LYS A 490 4.28 1.77 24.43
CA LYS A 490 3.51 0.72 23.76
C LYS A 490 3.87 -0.67 24.28
N SER A 491 5.17 -0.96 24.44
CA SER A 491 5.63 -2.27 24.91
C SER A 491 5.12 -2.57 26.32
N LYS A 492 5.18 -1.60 27.23
CA LYS A 492 4.65 -1.73 28.59
C LYS A 492 3.12 -1.86 28.62
N CYS A 493 2.42 -1.12 27.77
CA CYS A 493 0.96 -1.22 27.67
C CYS A 493 0.53 -2.63 27.24
N VAL A 494 1.26 -3.26 26.31
CA VAL A 494 1.02 -4.67 25.93
C VAL A 494 1.23 -5.61 27.11
N GLU A 495 2.26 -5.39 27.92
CA GLU A 495 2.54 -6.21 29.11
C GLU A 495 1.45 -6.02 30.18
N LYS A 496 1.09 -4.77 30.49
CA LYS A 496 -0.02 -4.43 31.41
C LYS A 496 -1.34 -5.06 30.96
N TYR A 497 -1.65 -5.05 29.66
CA TYR A 497 -2.84 -5.72 29.12
C TYR A 497 -2.83 -7.22 29.37
N ARG A 498 -1.69 -7.89 29.11
CA ARG A 498 -1.54 -9.34 29.37
C ARG A 498 -1.71 -9.70 30.83
N GLU A 499 -1.15 -8.90 31.74
CA GLU A 499 -1.31 -9.10 33.18
C GLU A 499 -2.77 -8.93 33.61
N LYS A 500 -3.43 -7.87 33.15
CA LYS A 500 -4.86 -7.66 33.40
C LYS A 500 -5.70 -8.83 32.89
N ARG A 501 -5.43 -9.29 31.67
CA ARG A 501 -6.15 -10.43 31.07
C ARG A 501 -5.97 -11.73 31.86
N LYS A 502 -4.76 -12.01 32.30
CA LYS A 502 -4.48 -13.19 33.17
C LYS A 502 -5.22 -13.08 34.50
N ALA A 503 -5.23 -11.91 35.12
CA ALA A 503 -5.95 -11.68 36.38
C ALA A 503 -7.47 -11.90 36.21
N GLU A 504 -8.06 -11.38 35.12
CA GLU A 504 -9.48 -11.60 34.80
C GLU A 504 -9.82 -13.08 34.63
N LEU A 505 -8.98 -13.84 33.90
CA LEU A 505 -9.16 -15.28 33.71
C LEU A 505 -9.03 -16.06 35.03
N THR A 506 -8.11 -15.65 35.87
CA THR A 506 -7.93 -16.27 37.20
C THR A 506 -9.15 -16.02 38.10
N ALA A 507 -9.64 -14.78 38.15
CA ALA A 507 -10.83 -14.42 38.92
C ALA A 507 -12.09 -15.17 38.42
N ALA A 508 -12.25 -15.29 37.09
CA ALA A 508 -13.34 -16.04 36.49
C ALA A 508 -13.25 -17.55 36.86
N PHE A 509 -12.06 -18.14 36.76
CA PHE A 509 -11.84 -19.51 37.12
C PHE A 509 -12.11 -19.77 38.63
N GLU A 510 -11.68 -18.87 39.50
CA GLU A 510 -11.93 -18.98 40.96
C GLU A 510 -13.44 -18.86 41.27
N ALA A 511 -14.18 -18.03 40.54
CA ALA A 511 -15.64 -17.94 40.68
C ALA A 511 -16.33 -19.25 40.26
N ASP A 512 -15.98 -19.76 39.07
CA ASP A 512 -16.53 -21.00 38.52
C ASP A 512 -16.17 -22.22 39.38
N SER A 513 -14.95 -22.29 39.92
CA SER A 513 -14.49 -23.40 40.75
C SER A 513 -15.26 -23.56 42.07
N LYS A 514 -15.94 -22.50 42.53
CA LYS A 514 -16.82 -22.55 43.69
C LYS A 514 -18.16 -23.24 43.43
N THR A 515 -18.58 -23.26 42.17
CA THR A 515 -19.90 -23.77 41.75
C THR A 515 -19.82 -25.10 41.01
N LEU A 516 -18.67 -25.41 40.40
CA LEU A 516 -18.45 -26.64 39.63
C LEU A 516 -17.79 -27.75 40.46
N SER A 517 -18.10 -29.01 40.17
CA SER A 517 -17.50 -30.19 40.83
C SER A 517 -17.35 -31.34 39.82
N GLY A 518 -16.46 -32.30 40.15
CA GLY A 518 -16.24 -33.48 39.34
C GLY A 518 -15.69 -33.19 37.94
N GLN A 519 -16.21 -33.89 36.94
CA GLN A 519 -15.74 -33.80 35.55
C GLN A 519 -15.87 -32.38 34.98
N ALA A 520 -16.93 -31.63 35.30
CA ALA A 520 -17.12 -30.26 34.87
C ALA A 520 -16.02 -29.30 35.37
N LEU A 521 -15.52 -29.52 36.58
CA LEU A 521 -14.40 -28.75 37.12
C LEU A 521 -13.09 -29.07 36.39
N GLU A 522 -12.85 -30.34 36.03
CA GLU A 522 -11.65 -30.72 35.28
C GLU A 522 -11.67 -30.15 33.85
N GLU A 523 -12.78 -30.22 33.17
CA GLU A 523 -12.96 -29.61 31.85
C GLU A 523 -12.74 -28.08 31.90
N ARG A 524 -13.29 -27.43 32.95
CA ARG A 524 -13.10 -25.98 33.15
C ARG A 524 -11.65 -25.63 33.45
N ARG A 525 -10.94 -26.50 34.20
CA ARG A 525 -9.52 -26.32 34.51
C ARG A 525 -8.64 -26.47 33.27
N ALA A 526 -8.89 -27.49 32.45
CA ALA A 526 -8.17 -27.68 31.21
C ALA A 526 -8.36 -26.47 30.27
N ARG A 527 -9.59 -25.93 30.19
CA ARG A 527 -9.89 -24.70 29.43
C ARG A 527 -9.16 -23.49 30.01
N TYR A 528 -9.14 -23.31 31.34
CA TYR A 528 -8.41 -22.23 31.98
C TYR A 528 -6.91 -22.27 31.68
N GLU A 529 -6.28 -23.46 31.70
CA GLU A 529 -4.86 -23.61 31.34
C GLU A 529 -4.58 -23.24 29.88
N GLN A 530 -5.52 -23.53 28.97
CA GLN A 530 -5.42 -23.15 27.57
C GLN A 530 -5.60 -21.63 27.41
N ASP A 531 -6.61 -21.05 28.06
CA ASP A 531 -6.88 -19.61 28.02
C ASP A 531 -5.69 -18.80 28.57
N MET A 532 -5.04 -19.29 29.63
CA MET A 532 -3.82 -18.69 30.20
C MET A 532 -2.63 -18.70 29.23
N LYS A 533 -2.48 -19.77 28.43
CA LYS A 533 -1.44 -19.83 27.38
C LYS A 533 -1.72 -18.84 26.25
N VAL A 534 -2.99 -18.67 25.90
CA VAL A 534 -3.43 -17.67 24.91
C VAL A 534 -3.20 -16.27 25.48
N ALA A 535 -3.64 -15.98 26.71
CA ALA A 535 -3.49 -14.68 27.36
C ALA A 535 -2.02 -14.23 27.50
N ALA A 536 -1.09 -15.17 27.69
CA ALA A 536 0.34 -14.88 27.76
C ALA A 536 0.90 -14.28 26.44
N LYS A 537 0.24 -14.52 25.30
CA LYS A 537 0.62 -14.04 23.97
C LYS A 537 -0.38 -13.03 23.39
N ASP A 538 -1.49 -12.80 24.09
CA ASP A 538 -2.57 -11.95 23.60
C ASP A 538 -2.12 -10.50 23.42
N ASN A 539 -2.80 -9.80 22.52
CA ASN A 539 -2.54 -8.40 22.23
C ASN A 539 -3.87 -7.65 22.27
N ILE A 540 -3.89 -6.46 22.86
CA ILE A 540 -5.04 -5.59 22.93
C ILE A 540 -5.64 -5.29 21.55
N MET A 541 -4.83 -5.37 20.48
CA MET A 541 -5.26 -5.18 19.09
C MET A 541 -6.31 -6.22 18.65
N THR A 542 -6.40 -7.38 19.31
CA THR A 542 -7.46 -8.36 19.02
C THR A 542 -8.85 -7.84 19.37
N LYS A 543 -8.92 -6.85 20.27
CA LYS A 543 -10.16 -6.17 20.66
C LYS A 543 -10.61 -5.07 19.70
N MET A 544 -9.81 -4.83 18.66
CA MET A 544 -10.11 -3.89 17.59
C MET A 544 -10.12 -4.65 16.27
N GLN A 545 -11.21 -4.60 15.53
CA GLN A 545 -11.34 -5.28 14.24
C GLN A 545 -11.78 -4.32 13.15
N MET A 546 -11.47 -4.66 11.90
CA MET A 546 -11.83 -3.84 10.75
C MET A 546 -12.69 -4.63 9.77
N ILE A 547 -13.77 -4.02 9.32
CA ILE A 547 -14.55 -4.46 8.17
C ILE A 547 -14.06 -3.64 6.99
N PHE A 548 -13.53 -4.31 5.97
CA PHE A 548 -12.93 -3.65 4.80
C PHE A 548 -13.99 -3.27 3.76
N GLN A 549 -13.68 -2.26 2.97
CA GLN A 549 -14.53 -1.70 1.93
C GLN A 549 -14.97 -2.73 0.88
N ASP A 550 -14.04 -3.56 0.41
CA ASP A 550 -14.30 -4.58 -0.58
C ASP A 550 -14.30 -5.97 0.09
N PRO A 551 -15.48 -6.61 0.22
CA PRO A 551 -15.56 -7.96 0.78
C PRO A 551 -14.90 -9.01 -0.13
N ILE A 552 -14.83 -8.79 -1.44
CA ILE A 552 -14.23 -9.75 -2.38
C ILE A 552 -12.71 -9.74 -2.23
N ALA A 553 -12.11 -8.56 -2.26
CA ALA A 553 -10.65 -8.43 -2.11
C ALA A 553 -10.14 -8.77 -0.70
N SER A 554 -11.01 -8.66 0.33
CA SER A 554 -10.62 -8.90 1.72
C SER A 554 -10.75 -10.35 2.19
N ILE A 555 -11.40 -11.21 1.41
CA ILE A 555 -11.68 -12.60 1.74
C ILE A 555 -10.90 -13.52 0.79
N ASN A 556 -10.20 -14.50 1.32
CA ASN A 556 -9.49 -15.47 0.50
C ASN A 556 -10.49 -16.41 -0.21
N PRO A 557 -10.60 -16.39 -1.55
CA PRO A 557 -11.60 -17.19 -2.27
C PRO A 557 -11.35 -18.71 -2.23
N ARG A 558 -10.17 -19.13 -1.77
CA ARG A 558 -9.77 -20.55 -1.67
C ARG A 558 -10.08 -21.17 -0.32
N MET A 559 -10.57 -20.38 0.64
CA MET A 559 -10.95 -20.82 1.98
C MET A 559 -12.48 -20.93 2.07
N THR A 560 -12.94 -21.93 2.80
CA THR A 560 -14.36 -22.01 3.17
C THR A 560 -14.76 -20.89 4.13
N VAL A 561 -16.04 -20.58 4.22
CA VAL A 561 -16.55 -19.58 5.18
C VAL A 561 -16.14 -19.91 6.61
N ARG A 562 -16.19 -21.20 6.98
CA ARG A 562 -15.69 -21.69 8.28
C ARG A 562 -14.22 -21.32 8.51
N GLU A 563 -13.37 -21.60 7.52
CA GLU A 563 -11.92 -21.31 7.63
C GLU A 563 -11.66 -19.82 7.75
N ILE A 564 -12.36 -18.98 6.99
CA ILE A 564 -12.25 -17.52 7.01
C ILE A 564 -12.61 -16.96 8.38
N ILE A 565 -13.74 -17.43 8.96
CA ILE A 565 -14.18 -16.96 10.28
C ILE A 565 -13.26 -17.50 11.37
N ALA A 566 -12.87 -18.78 11.29
CA ALA A 566 -12.02 -19.44 12.28
C ALA A 566 -10.57 -18.94 12.29
N GLU A 567 -10.10 -18.27 11.22
CA GLU A 567 -8.71 -17.84 11.07
C GLU A 567 -8.23 -17.01 12.26
N GLY A 568 -9.03 -16.04 12.69
CA GLY A 568 -8.69 -15.19 13.83
C GLY A 568 -8.52 -15.96 15.14
N LEU A 569 -9.37 -16.97 15.39
CA LEU A 569 -9.28 -17.84 16.55
C LEU A 569 -8.03 -18.73 16.50
N LYS A 570 -7.70 -19.27 15.33
CA LYS A 570 -6.49 -20.10 15.12
C LYS A 570 -5.21 -19.28 15.29
N ILE A 571 -5.16 -18.04 14.80
CA ILE A 571 -4.03 -17.11 14.99
C ILE A 571 -3.83 -16.81 16.48
N ARG A 572 -4.88 -16.66 17.27
CA ARG A 572 -4.80 -16.52 18.73
C ARG A 572 -4.28 -17.79 19.43
N GLY A 573 -4.15 -18.91 18.71
CA GLY A 573 -3.64 -20.17 19.23
C GLY A 573 -4.70 -21.10 19.81
N ILE A 574 -5.97 -20.86 19.53
CA ILE A 574 -7.08 -21.76 19.87
C ILE A 574 -7.01 -22.95 18.92
N LYS A 575 -6.92 -24.17 19.47
CA LYS A 575 -6.75 -25.43 18.73
C LYS A 575 -7.94 -26.37 18.86
N ASP A 576 -8.87 -26.07 19.74
CA ASP A 576 -10.06 -26.87 19.97
C ASP A 576 -11.06 -26.65 18.81
N GLU A 577 -11.11 -27.61 17.88
CA GLU A 577 -11.96 -27.53 16.69
C GLU A 577 -13.46 -27.50 17.07
N LYS A 578 -13.89 -28.16 18.17
CA LYS A 578 -15.29 -28.09 18.63
C LYS A 578 -15.65 -26.68 19.07
N TYR A 579 -14.79 -26.07 19.87
CA TYR A 579 -14.98 -24.69 20.30
C TYR A 579 -14.98 -23.71 19.11
N ILE A 580 -14.08 -23.93 18.14
CA ILE A 580 -14.03 -23.13 16.92
C ILE A 580 -15.34 -23.27 16.14
N ASP A 581 -15.87 -24.47 15.96
CA ASP A 581 -17.12 -24.73 15.26
C ASP A 581 -18.31 -24.07 15.97
N GLU A 582 -18.40 -24.21 17.28
CA GLU A 582 -19.43 -23.55 18.09
C GLU A 582 -19.41 -22.02 17.88
N LYS A 583 -18.22 -21.40 17.92
CA LYS A 583 -18.04 -19.96 17.71
C LYS A 583 -18.36 -19.54 16.27
N VAL A 584 -17.95 -20.32 15.29
CA VAL A 584 -18.27 -20.07 13.88
C VAL A 584 -19.78 -20.11 13.66
N TYR A 585 -20.48 -21.12 14.17
CA TYR A 585 -21.91 -21.23 14.04
C TYR A 585 -22.67 -20.11 14.79
N GLU A 586 -22.20 -19.75 15.99
CA GLU A 586 -22.73 -18.63 16.76
C GLU A 586 -22.69 -17.32 15.95
N VAL A 587 -21.54 -16.99 15.36
CA VAL A 587 -21.42 -15.75 14.59
C VAL A 587 -22.16 -15.80 13.25
N LEU A 588 -22.28 -16.97 12.61
CA LEU A 588 -23.11 -17.14 11.42
C LEU A 588 -24.57 -16.84 11.73
N ASP A 589 -25.09 -17.40 12.82
CA ASP A 589 -26.46 -17.13 13.29
C ASP A 589 -26.65 -15.63 13.61
N LEU A 590 -25.65 -14.97 14.24
CA LEU A 590 -25.67 -13.55 14.56
C LEU A 590 -25.75 -12.65 13.32
N VAL A 591 -25.08 -13.02 12.22
CA VAL A 591 -25.11 -12.25 10.97
C VAL A 591 -26.25 -12.68 10.04
N GLY A 592 -27.12 -13.60 10.48
CA GLY A 592 -28.29 -14.09 9.71
C GLY A 592 -27.89 -14.97 8.52
N LEU A 593 -26.84 -15.77 8.68
CA LEU A 593 -26.44 -16.83 7.77
C LEU A 593 -26.73 -18.20 8.40
N VAL A 594 -27.10 -19.18 7.60
CA VAL A 594 -27.35 -20.54 8.09
C VAL A 594 -26.06 -21.33 8.25
N ARG A 595 -26.06 -22.33 9.13
CA ARG A 595 -24.84 -23.11 9.48
C ARG A 595 -24.28 -23.89 8.30
N GLU A 596 -25.12 -24.32 7.37
CA GLU A 596 -24.71 -25.00 6.15
C GLU A 596 -23.88 -24.13 5.21
N HIS A 597 -23.88 -22.83 5.43
CA HIS A 597 -23.00 -21.90 4.71
C HIS A 597 -21.54 -22.00 5.14
N ALA A 598 -21.21 -22.65 6.27
CA ALA A 598 -19.86 -22.78 6.79
C ALA A 598 -18.92 -23.51 5.82
N ASP A 599 -19.42 -24.52 5.12
CA ASP A 599 -18.64 -25.37 4.21
C ASP A 599 -18.54 -24.85 2.77
N ARG A 600 -19.23 -23.73 2.47
CA ARG A 600 -19.22 -23.12 1.14
C ARG A 600 -18.07 -22.14 0.96
N TYR A 601 -17.77 -21.85 -0.30
CA TYR A 601 -16.76 -20.89 -0.69
C TYR A 601 -17.34 -19.49 -0.94
N PRO A 602 -16.57 -18.41 -0.76
CA PRO A 602 -17.04 -17.03 -0.94
C PRO A 602 -17.70 -16.73 -2.29
N HIS A 603 -17.24 -17.36 -3.37
CA HIS A 603 -17.80 -17.14 -4.71
C HIS A 603 -19.24 -17.63 -4.89
N GLU A 604 -19.73 -18.51 -4.02
CA GLU A 604 -21.10 -19.02 -4.01
C GLU A 604 -22.13 -18.06 -3.38
N PHE A 605 -21.67 -16.90 -2.90
CA PHE A 605 -22.49 -15.96 -2.14
C PHE A 605 -22.71 -14.65 -2.88
N SER A 606 -23.88 -14.02 -2.67
CA SER A 606 -24.14 -12.66 -3.13
C SER A 606 -23.23 -11.64 -2.43
N GLY A 607 -23.10 -10.42 -3.01
CA GLY A 607 -22.32 -9.33 -2.42
C GLY A 607 -22.69 -9.04 -0.97
N GLY A 608 -23.97 -8.95 -0.66
CA GLY A 608 -24.46 -8.72 0.71
C GLY A 608 -24.16 -9.89 1.67
N GLN A 609 -24.21 -11.13 1.19
CA GLN A 609 -23.82 -12.29 2.00
C GLN A 609 -22.31 -12.33 2.25
N ARG A 610 -21.48 -11.99 1.26
CA ARG A 610 -20.02 -11.85 1.45
C ARG A 610 -19.71 -10.77 2.47
N GLN A 611 -20.43 -9.65 2.46
CA GLN A 611 -20.28 -8.61 3.47
C GLN A 611 -20.59 -9.14 4.88
N ARG A 612 -21.67 -9.94 5.03
CA ARG A 612 -22.02 -10.59 6.30
C ARG A 612 -20.93 -11.58 6.76
N ILE A 613 -20.29 -12.31 5.85
CA ILE A 613 -19.11 -13.15 6.16
C ILE A 613 -17.93 -12.29 6.67
N GLY A 614 -17.66 -11.14 6.02
CA GLY A 614 -16.66 -10.20 6.48
C GLY A 614 -16.95 -9.64 7.88
N ILE A 615 -18.23 -9.36 8.18
CA ILE A 615 -18.67 -8.95 9.51
C ILE A 615 -18.48 -10.10 10.51
N ALA A 616 -18.89 -11.34 10.16
CA ALA A 616 -18.73 -12.52 11.00
C ALA A 616 -17.24 -12.75 11.37
N ARG A 617 -16.32 -12.61 10.39
CA ARG A 617 -14.87 -12.68 10.62
C ARG A 617 -14.39 -11.64 11.64
N ALA A 618 -14.94 -10.43 11.59
CA ALA A 618 -14.56 -9.38 12.52
C ALA A 618 -15.09 -9.64 13.94
N ILE A 619 -16.35 -10.10 14.09
CA ILE A 619 -16.99 -10.24 15.41
C ILE A 619 -16.62 -11.54 16.14
N VAL A 620 -16.09 -12.57 15.46
CA VAL A 620 -15.71 -13.85 16.10
C VAL A 620 -14.67 -13.71 17.21
N LEU A 621 -13.87 -12.65 17.16
CA LEU A 621 -12.87 -12.31 18.19
C LEU A 621 -13.45 -11.55 19.38
N GLU A 622 -14.74 -11.27 19.39
CA GLU A 622 -15.45 -10.47 20.39
C GLU A 622 -14.73 -9.13 20.63
N PRO A 623 -14.64 -8.28 19.57
CA PRO A 623 -13.98 -7.00 19.68
C PRO A 623 -14.80 -6.02 20.52
N ASP A 624 -14.14 -5.01 21.08
CA ASP A 624 -14.80 -3.88 21.75
C ASP A 624 -14.98 -2.70 20.78
N LEU A 625 -14.16 -2.64 19.70
CA LEU A 625 -14.24 -1.64 18.64
C LEU A 625 -14.21 -2.29 17.26
N ILE A 626 -15.15 -1.87 16.42
CA ILE A 626 -15.15 -2.19 14.97
C ILE A 626 -14.93 -0.91 14.19
N ILE A 627 -13.95 -0.91 13.29
CA ILE A 627 -13.77 0.13 12.27
C ILE A 627 -14.39 -0.40 10.97
N ALA A 628 -15.52 0.14 10.57
CA ALA A 628 -16.23 -0.22 9.36
C ALA A 628 -15.86 0.76 8.23
N ASP A 629 -14.96 0.34 7.33
CA ASP A 629 -14.44 1.15 6.22
C ASP A 629 -15.35 0.98 5.00
N GLU A 630 -16.23 1.92 4.76
CA GLU A 630 -17.23 1.94 3.68
C GLU A 630 -17.98 0.61 3.49
N PRO A 631 -18.54 0.01 4.55
CA PRO A 631 -19.02 -1.37 4.53
C PRO A 631 -20.23 -1.60 3.64
N ILE A 632 -20.78 -0.57 3.03
CA ILE A 632 -22.02 -0.61 2.23
C ILE A 632 -21.83 -0.02 0.82
N SER A 633 -20.64 0.50 0.47
CA SER A 633 -20.41 1.27 -0.77
C SER A 633 -20.65 0.43 -2.04
N ALA A 634 -20.37 -0.87 -2.00
CA ALA A 634 -20.50 -1.78 -3.13
C ALA A 634 -21.85 -2.57 -3.14
N LEU A 635 -22.85 -2.13 -2.37
CA LEU A 635 -24.09 -2.85 -2.19
C LEU A 635 -25.30 -2.04 -2.67
N ASP A 636 -26.33 -2.74 -3.14
CA ASP A 636 -27.62 -2.15 -3.48
C ASP A 636 -28.30 -1.51 -2.26
N VAL A 637 -29.10 -0.46 -2.48
CA VAL A 637 -29.73 0.34 -1.42
C VAL A 637 -30.52 -0.52 -0.41
N SER A 638 -31.23 -1.54 -0.87
CA SER A 638 -31.98 -2.45 0.00
C SER A 638 -31.06 -3.28 0.89
N ILE A 639 -29.93 -3.72 0.37
CA ILE A 639 -28.92 -4.51 1.09
C ILE A 639 -28.13 -3.60 2.04
N GLN A 640 -27.87 -2.34 1.65
CA GLN A 640 -27.24 -1.35 2.53
C GLN A 640 -28.03 -1.20 3.84
N ALA A 641 -29.36 -1.04 3.75
CA ALA A 641 -30.22 -0.94 4.92
C ALA A 641 -30.16 -2.19 5.82
N GLN A 642 -30.12 -3.38 5.21
CA GLN A 642 -30.00 -4.63 5.98
C GLN A 642 -28.65 -4.73 6.72
N VAL A 643 -27.54 -4.31 6.10
CA VAL A 643 -26.21 -4.33 6.73
C VAL A 643 -26.11 -3.31 7.87
N ILE A 644 -26.71 -2.12 7.70
CA ILE A 644 -26.76 -1.11 8.76
C ILE A 644 -27.56 -1.60 9.96
N ASN A 645 -28.75 -2.17 9.70
CA ASN A 645 -29.56 -2.74 10.77
C ASN A 645 -28.84 -3.89 11.48
N LEU A 646 -28.15 -4.76 10.73
CA LEU A 646 -27.32 -5.81 11.30
C LEU A 646 -26.23 -5.24 12.22
N LEU A 647 -25.48 -4.19 11.79
CA LEU A 647 -24.46 -3.56 12.62
C LEU A 647 -25.07 -2.93 13.87
N ASN A 648 -26.25 -2.34 13.79
CA ASN A 648 -26.95 -1.78 14.92
C ASN A 648 -27.42 -2.88 15.91
N ASP A 649 -27.94 -3.99 15.40
CA ASP A 649 -28.31 -5.14 16.23
C ASP A 649 -27.10 -5.72 16.95
N LEU A 650 -25.97 -5.86 16.25
CA LEU A 650 -24.71 -6.32 16.83
C LEU A 650 -24.20 -5.33 17.89
N ARG A 651 -24.26 -4.00 17.63
CA ARG A 651 -23.97 -2.97 18.62
C ARG A 651 -24.75 -3.20 19.92
N ASN A 652 -26.06 -3.36 19.79
CA ASN A 652 -26.95 -3.50 20.95
C ASN A 652 -26.78 -4.85 21.68
N LYS A 653 -26.57 -5.95 20.95
CA LYS A 653 -26.43 -7.29 21.53
C LYS A 653 -25.07 -7.51 22.19
N MET A 654 -24.00 -6.99 21.58
CA MET A 654 -22.62 -7.26 22.00
C MET A 654 -21.99 -6.05 22.73
N GLY A 655 -22.66 -4.90 22.82
CA GLY A 655 -22.10 -3.68 23.40
C GLY A 655 -20.96 -3.09 22.57
N LEU A 656 -20.97 -3.26 21.24
CA LEU A 656 -19.89 -2.83 20.36
C LEU A 656 -19.83 -1.31 20.23
N THR A 657 -18.61 -0.82 20.14
CA THR A 657 -18.32 0.54 19.68
C THR A 657 -17.99 0.48 18.19
N ILE A 658 -18.50 1.42 17.39
CA ILE A 658 -18.32 1.38 15.94
C ILE A 658 -17.74 2.71 15.45
N MET A 659 -16.63 2.68 14.74
CA MET A 659 -16.17 3.78 13.90
C MET A 659 -16.63 3.53 12.47
N PHE A 660 -17.58 4.30 11.99
CA PHE A 660 -18.21 4.11 10.70
C PHE A 660 -17.67 5.11 9.68
N ILE A 661 -16.87 4.63 8.73
CA ILE A 661 -16.31 5.44 7.65
C ILE A 661 -17.24 5.34 6.44
N ALA A 662 -17.73 6.48 5.95
CA ALA A 662 -18.57 6.54 4.77
C ALA A 662 -18.41 7.85 4.01
N HIS A 663 -18.84 7.85 2.75
CA HIS A 663 -18.97 9.06 1.93
C HIS A 663 -20.43 9.56 1.87
N ASN A 664 -21.41 8.72 2.19
CA ASN A 664 -22.84 9.06 2.15
C ASN A 664 -23.32 9.60 3.52
N LEU A 665 -23.49 10.92 3.59
CA LEU A 665 -23.91 11.59 4.82
C LEU A 665 -25.33 11.20 5.28
N SER A 666 -26.25 10.87 4.37
CA SER A 666 -27.61 10.47 4.75
C SER A 666 -27.61 9.18 5.61
N VAL A 667 -26.75 8.24 5.24
CA VAL A 667 -26.58 7.00 6.00
C VAL A 667 -25.93 7.27 7.34
N VAL A 668 -24.92 8.12 7.35
CA VAL A 668 -24.16 8.46 8.57
C VAL A 668 -25.07 9.20 9.56
N LYS A 669 -25.93 10.09 9.10
CA LYS A 669 -26.93 10.76 9.95
C LYS A 669 -27.82 9.75 10.69
N TYR A 670 -28.29 8.74 9.99
CA TYR A 670 -29.21 7.73 10.55
C TYR A 670 -28.52 6.81 11.56
N PHE A 671 -27.22 6.51 11.32
CA PHE A 671 -26.53 5.44 12.04
C PHE A 671 -25.58 5.96 13.15
N SER A 672 -25.06 7.18 13.03
CA SER A 672 -24.01 7.67 13.91
C SER A 672 -24.53 8.61 15.02
N ASP A 673 -23.97 8.48 16.21
CA ASP A 673 -24.24 9.35 17.35
C ASP A 673 -23.49 10.69 17.19
N ARG A 674 -22.19 10.65 16.79
CA ARG A 674 -21.35 11.82 16.49
C ARG A 674 -20.69 11.66 15.14
N ILE A 675 -20.41 12.79 14.49
CA ILE A 675 -19.84 12.81 13.14
C ILE A 675 -18.62 13.73 13.10
N GLY A 676 -17.51 13.20 12.59
CA GLY A 676 -16.32 13.95 12.21
C GLY A 676 -16.22 14.10 10.69
N VAL A 677 -16.04 15.35 10.24
CA VAL A 677 -15.89 15.68 8.81
C VAL A 677 -14.42 15.87 8.49
N MET A 678 -13.90 15.08 7.52
CA MET A 678 -12.52 15.17 7.06
C MET A 678 -12.40 15.84 5.70
N TYR A 679 -11.41 16.72 5.57
CA TYR A 679 -11.04 17.37 4.32
C TYR A 679 -9.51 17.44 4.19
N TYR A 680 -8.96 16.93 3.09
CA TYR A 680 -7.51 16.90 2.80
C TYR A 680 -6.63 16.50 4.00
N GLY A 681 -6.96 15.39 4.62
CA GLY A 681 -6.21 14.82 5.74
C GLY A 681 -6.46 15.47 7.10
N LYS A 682 -7.33 16.45 7.20
CA LYS A 682 -7.66 17.19 8.44
C LYS A 682 -9.09 16.98 8.88
N LEU A 683 -9.32 16.97 10.18
CA LEU A 683 -10.65 17.05 10.75
C LEU A 683 -11.08 18.52 10.75
N VAL A 684 -12.12 18.85 9.97
CA VAL A 684 -12.57 20.25 9.82
C VAL A 684 -13.73 20.59 10.72
N GLU A 685 -14.59 19.63 11.03
CA GLU A 685 -15.71 19.80 11.97
C GLU A 685 -16.04 18.46 12.63
N LEU A 686 -16.48 18.51 13.89
CA LEU A 686 -16.91 17.37 14.67
C LEU A 686 -18.02 17.80 15.62
N ALA A 687 -19.18 17.14 15.56
CA ALA A 687 -20.29 17.40 16.46
C ALA A 687 -21.20 16.17 16.61
N ASP A 688 -22.20 16.27 17.50
CA ASP A 688 -23.30 15.32 17.53
C ASP A 688 -24.02 15.31 16.18
N SER A 689 -24.57 14.16 15.77
CA SER A 689 -25.16 13.98 14.45
C SER A 689 -26.22 15.02 14.14
N ASP A 690 -27.17 15.22 15.06
CA ASP A 690 -28.25 16.21 14.86
C ASP A 690 -27.71 17.64 14.83
N GLU A 691 -26.80 17.98 15.73
CA GLU A 691 -26.16 19.29 15.78
C GLU A 691 -25.41 19.62 14.48
N LEU A 692 -24.66 18.68 13.92
CA LEU A 692 -23.93 18.89 12.67
C LEU A 692 -24.87 19.17 11.48
N PHE A 693 -26.03 18.54 11.46
CA PHE A 693 -27.00 18.72 10.38
C PHE A 693 -27.86 19.97 10.53
N GLU A 694 -28.15 20.37 11.77
CA GLU A 694 -28.94 21.58 12.05
C GLU A 694 -28.10 22.86 12.01
N HIS A 695 -26.87 22.79 12.50
CA HIS A 695 -25.96 23.92 12.63
C HIS A 695 -24.56 23.64 12.05
N PRO A 696 -24.44 23.29 10.76
CA PRO A 696 -23.13 23.12 10.14
C PRO A 696 -22.41 24.47 10.08
N LEU A 697 -21.17 24.54 10.53
CA LEU A 697 -20.41 25.78 10.59
C LEU A 697 -19.35 25.87 9.49
N HIS A 698 -18.56 24.83 9.32
CA HIS A 698 -17.49 24.86 8.34
C HIS A 698 -18.05 24.89 6.91
N PRO A 699 -17.56 25.77 6.01
CA PRO A 699 -18.06 25.88 4.63
C PRO A 699 -18.04 24.58 3.85
N TYR A 700 -17.03 23.73 4.08
CA TYR A 700 -16.97 22.41 3.48
C TYR A 700 -18.10 21.50 3.96
N THR A 701 -18.42 21.50 5.24
CA THR A 701 -19.56 20.74 5.78
C THR A 701 -20.87 21.22 5.14
N LYS A 702 -21.07 22.54 5.03
CA LYS A 702 -22.23 23.13 4.33
C LYS A 702 -22.28 22.67 2.86
N SER A 703 -21.14 22.65 2.19
CA SER A 703 -21.03 22.13 0.81
C SER A 703 -21.42 20.66 0.71
N LEU A 704 -20.90 19.79 1.59
CA LEU A 704 -21.23 18.37 1.61
C LEU A 704 -22.72 18.12 1.88
N LEU A 705 -23.31 18.83 2.85
CA LEU A 705 -24.72 18.72 3.18
C LEU A 705 -25.60 19.22 2.05
N SER A 706 -25.18 20.29 1.34
CA SER A 706 -25.89 20.78 0.15
C SER A 706 -25.89 19.78 -1.01
N ALA A 707 -25.03 18.76 -0.99
CA ALA A 707 -24.96 17.74 -2.02
C ALA A 707 -25.90 16.55 -1.75
N ILE A 708 -26.53 16.46 -0.58
CA ILE A 708 -27.49 15.39 -0.25
C ILE A 708 -28.77 15.60 -1.08
N PRO A 709 -29.23 14.62 -1.88
CA PRO A 709 -30.45 14.74 -2.67
C PRO A 709 -31.69 14.77 -1.80
N TYR A 710 -32.62 15.64 -2.13
CA TYR A 710 -33.92 15.67 -1.48
C TYR A 710 -34.83 14.53 -2.01
N PRO A 711 -35.61 13.86 -1.16
CA PRO A 711 -36.56 12.84 -1.60
C PRO A 711 -37.64 13.39 -2.54
N ASP A 712 -37.98 14.68 -2.40
CA ASP A 712 -38.97 15.35 -3.26
C ASP A 712 -38.31 15.82 -4.55
N PRO A 713 -38.75 15.31 -5.74
CA PRO A 713 -38.21 15.71 -7.03
C PRO A 713 -38.41 17.17 -7.38
N HIS A 714 -39.43 17.83 -6.81
CA HIS A 714 -39.68 19.27 -7.05
C HIS A 714 -38.64 20.14 -6.33
N HIS A 715 -38.33 19.82 -5.08
CA HIS A 715 -37.29 20.52 -4.33
C HIS A 715 -35.90 20.21 -4.91
N GLU A 716 -35.64 18.96 -5.37
CA GLU A 716 -34.35 18.58 -5.95
C GLU A 716 -34.02 19.39 -7.23
N LYS A 717 -35.02 19.67 -8.08
CA LYS A 717 -34.81 20.47 -9.32
C LYS A 717 -34.38 21.93 -9.05
N HIS A 718 -34.72 22.48 -7.88
CA HIS A 718 -34.40 23.85 -7.52
C HIS A 718 -33.24 23.97 -6.52
N ARG A 719 -32.64 22.84 -6.17
CA ARG A 719 -31.52 22.79 -5.23
C ARG A 719 -30.30 23.51 -5.81
N GLN A 720 -29.75 24.44 -5.04
CA GLN A 720 -28.45 25.05 -5.35
C GLN A 720 -27.36 24.32 -4.55
N ARG A 721 -26.40 23.71 -5.25
CA ARG A 721 -25.22 23.13 -4.61
C ARG A 721 -24.25 24.25 -4.22
N ILE A 722 -23.77 24.20 -3.00
CA ILE A 722 -22.73 25.10 -2.50
C ILE A 722 -21.39 24.49 -2.89
N GLU A 723 -20.60 25.22 -3.68
CA GLU A 723 -19.24 24.79 -4.03
C GLU A 723 -18.24 25.39 -3.03
N TYR A 724 -17.50 24.53 -2.34
CA TYR A 724 -16.47 24.96 -1.41
C TYR A 724 -15.19 25.35 -2.16
N LYS A 725 -14.74 26.61 -1.94
CA LYS A 725 -13.51 27.15 -2.54
C LYS A 725 -12.55 27.63 -1.44
N PRO A 726 -11.63 26.76 -0.96
CA PRO A 726 -10.80 27.06 0.22
C PRO A 726 -10.07 28.40 0.15
N LEU A 727 -9.49 28.72 -1.01
CA LEU A 727 -8.70 29.95 -1.22
C LEU A 727 -9.55 31.24 -1.21
N LYS A 728 -10.88 31.14 -1.37
CA LYS A 728 -11.81 32.29 -1.30
C LYS A 728 -12.44 32.45 0.07
N GLU A 729 -12.58 31.36 0.79
CA GLU A 729 -13.34 31.31 2.05
C GLU A 729 -12.45 31.42 3.27
N HIS A 730 -11.16 31.06 3.12
CA HIS A 730 -10.19 31.05 4.22
C HIS A 730 -8.93 31.82 3.86
N ASP A 731 -8.43 32.64 4.78
CA ASP A 731 -7.07 33.19 4.75
C ASP A 731 -6.26 32.65 5.92
N TYR A 732 -5.48 31.62 5.64
CA TYR A 732 -4.58 30.99 6.62
C TYR A 732 -3.11 31.39 6.42
N SER A 733 -2.86 32.50 5.69
CA SER A 733 -1.50 32.99 5.41
C SER A 733 -0.79 33.48 6.68
N VAL A 734 -1.54 34.14 7.56
CA VAL A 734 -1.04 34.70 8.84
C VAL A 734 -1.53 33.85 10.03
N ASN A 735 -2.86 33.70 10.18
CA ASN A 735 -3.50 32.97 11.27
C ASN A 735 -3.82 31.54 10.85
N LYS A 736 -3.08 30.56 11.36
CA LYS A 736 -3.32 29.15 11.07
C LYS A 736 -4.54 28.63 11.81
N PRO A 737 -5.34 27.77 11.18
CA PRO A 737 -6.49 27.16 11.84
C PRO A 737 -6.04 26.12 12.88
N SER A 738 -6.87 25.96 13.90
CA SER A 738 -6.77 24.88 14.89
C SER A 738 -8.17 24.35 15.22
N LEU A 739 -8.24 23.07 15.58
CA LEU A 739 -9.49 22.47 16.03
C LEU A 739 -9.86 23.01 17.40
N ARG A 740 -11.01 23.68 17.51
CA ARG A 740 -11.48 24.37 18.72
C ARG A 740 -12.91 23.98 19.03
N GLU A 741 -13.19 23.85 20.30
CA GLU A 741 -14.55 23.65 20.78
C GLU A 741 -15.29 25.01 20.83
N ILE A 742 -16.40 25.11 20.08
CA ILE A 742 -17.20 26.31 19.99
C ILE A 742 -18.39 26.27 20.95
N LYS A 743 -18.94 25.07 21.14
CA LYS A 743 -19.91 24.76 22.19
C LYS A 743 -19.68 23.32 22.65
N PRO A 744 -20.17 22.89 23.82
CA PRO A 744 -19.91 21.56 24.35
C PRO A 744 -20.16 20.44 23.30
N GLY A 745 -19.13 19.72 22.93
CA GLY A 745 -19.18 18.65 21.94
C GLY A 745 -19.12 19.06 20.46
N HIS A 746 -19.15 20.36 20.14
CA HIS A 746 -19.03 20.86 18.76
C HIS A 746 -17.67 21.53 18.54
N PHE A 747 -16.83 20.88 17.73
CA PHE A 747 -15.48 21.31 17.41
C PHE A 747 -15.39 21.74 15.95
N ILE A 748 -14.66 22.83 15.70
CA ILE A 748 -14.43 23.35 14.35
C ILE A 748 -12.98 23.74 14.15
N ASN A 749 -12.43 23.43 12.99
CA ASN A 749 -11.09 23.82 12.59
C ASN A 749 -11.11 25.19 11.93
N CYS A 750 -10.73 26.23 12.66
CA CYS A 750 -10.81 27.62 12.23
C CYS A 750 -9.70 28.48 12.85
N ASN A 751 -9.47 29.68 12.28
CA ASN A 751 -8.62 30.71 12.86
C ASN A 751 -9.40 31.58 13.85
N ASP A 752 -8.74 32.58 14.47
CA ASP A 752 -9.36 33.44 15.48
C ASP A 752 -10.53 34.28 14.94
N GLU A 753 -10.41 34.80 13.73
CA GLU A 753 -11.44 35.63 13.09
C GLU A 753 -12.68 34.81 12.72
N GLU A 754 -12.44 33.61 12.17
CA GLU A 754 -13.51 32.66 11.84
C GLU A 754 -14.24 32.19 13.09
N PHE A 755 -13.50 31.93 14.18
CA PHE A 755 -14.07 31.49 15.44
C PHE A 755 -15.09 32.50 16.01
N GLU A 756 -14.74 33.78 16.01
CA GLU A 756 -15.65 34.83 16.44
C GLU A 756 -16.84 35.01 15.47
N ARG A 757 -16.65 34.78 14.19
CA ARG A 757 -17.74 34.76 13.21
C ARG A 757 -18.72 33.62 13.48
N TYR A 758 -18.23 32.41 13.72
CA TYR A 758 -19.06 31.23 13.98
C TYR A 758 -19.80 31.32 15.32
N LYS A 759 -19.20 31.93 16.36
CA LYS A 759 -19.91 32.22 17.60
C LYS A 759 -21.13 33.13 17.36
N LYS A 760 -20.96 34.18 16.59
CA LYS A 760 -22.07 35.07 16.22
C LYS A 760 -23.15 34.33 15.40
N GLU A 761 -22.77 33.42 14.52
CA GLU A 761 -23.70 32.58 13.72
C GLU A 761 -24.55 31.70 14.66
N LEU A 762 -23.97 31.18 15.73
CA LEU A 762 -24.68 30.40 16.76
C LEU A 762 -25.41 31.22 17.81
N GLY A 763 -25.24 32.56 17.81
CA GLY A 763 -25.84 33.46 18.81
C GLY A 763 -25.14 33.41 20.18
N LEU A 764 -23.85 33.00 20.23
CA LEU A 764 -23.01 32.88 21.42
C LEU A 764 -22.22 34.18 21.69
#